data_8fa06147b499b3f433129db4e1dd8659
#
_entry.id   8fa06147b499b3f433129db4e1dd8659
#
_cell.length_a   1.000
_cell.length_b   1.000
_cell.length_c   1.000
_cell.angle_alpha   90.00
_cell.angle_beta   90.00
_cell.angle_gamma   90.00
#
_symmetry.space_group_name_H-M   'P 1'
#
loop_
_entity.id
_entity.type
_entity.pdbx_description
1 polymer ?
#
loop_
_entity_poly.entity_id
_entity_poly.type
_entity_poly.pdbx_seq_one_letter_code
_entity_poly.pdbx_strand_id
1 'polypeptide(L)'
;MPKISVVILWIMLVCLPATDGLAQYFGKNKPSYRTFDFELSQTPHFNIYHYLEDSSRVKFIGSLAEQWYNYHRQILMETFNNRNPIIFYRNHPDFQQTTAIMSSIGVGTGGVTEGLKRRVVMPFSFSDYQTSHVLGHELVHAFQYHIIEESEDLNLGAISKVPLWMIEGMAEYLSVGNIDAFTAAWMRDALLHDDFPRLEDMGRGHYSPYRFGQAFWSYIASRYGEQYIRRLFSASARQGFYYATEDVLGITVDSLSAEWRKTLSRQLLSPGDSTYTIIGERLLSTRNSGRYNLSPSVSSDGKHLVFLSERDVYSLDLFLADAQTGEIIDKIYTSTRNSEIDALEFTETAGAWSPDSRYFAYVAYQKGKTVILIQDVKKNKPHSSISPDEVDALSSPTWAPDGQGMVFSGMNNGVSNLFYTDLKTDSVSQLTHNNHACMQPVWTKDGNYIWYITDEAAPGQSIFFPGNFNLARYNLTSSTYRVFNTFPGAGNLNPMPLAGTPYVFFLSNVNGRRDLFSLNTETGQMKRATDYGTGIMGMTEMSPALSIGGHTLYYSILQNGKFQIIKAPAHKLLENATPVNHQPFDYRAARLTPYSEHFSVVDQNLIFRGVINADREVSLKPAEPRNQFKLDYIGNMAAGVMTGRFGTGMAGSIEALFSDVLGHHLLYGGASINGRIYDFGGQVALLNQKRRIKLGVSVSHIPYRMGYYTYEDNGAEDNLVYYSRRIFEDKASVFSFLPLNRYNRVEAGLSMAHYNYRYEKIDDIENYYPTYHNSGKKIDAPEGFWVGRSDVAYVFDNSRFGIASPVDGTRARFQFEQFYNGVDAHAILFDYRKYKFIRPFSFAFRLYHYGRYGSDRNTNRLTRLFAGYPWLIRGYDTGTFYADSTHNSRNIGIKHLIGSSIMISNLEWRMPLSGPIDIAPLRSSVIFSEMVLFMDAGLAWDDNSHPVLSLTTNSDSRRIPVFSAGMSVRFSLFGVIVLEPYWAFPIHQNRIFKGQFGFNVFPGW
;
A
#
# COMPACT_ATOMS: atom_id res chain seq x y z
N MET A 1 17.32 31.29 -3.26
CA MET A 1 16.96 29.84 -3.13
C MET A 1 17.42 28.91 -4.26
N PRO A 2 18.19 29.33 -5.30
CA PRO A 2 18.67 28.36 -6.32
C PRO A 2 19.89 27.54 -5.90
N LYS A 3 20.60 27.89 -4.81
CA LYS A 3 21.81 27.15 -4.39
C LYS A 3 21.52 25.86 -3.57
N ILE A 4 20.36 25.78 -2.94
CA ILE A 4 19.96 24.58 -2.18
C ILE A 4 19.49 23.46 -3.13
N SER A 5 18.83 23.80 -4.24
CA SER A 5 18.38 22.83 -5.25
C SER A 5 19.56 22.12 -5.95
N VAL A 6 20.70 22.81 -6.14
CA VAL A 6 21.89 22.23 -6.74
C VAL A 6 22.60 21.27 -5.78
N VAL A 7 22.60 21.55 -4.48
CA VAL A 7 23.21 20.66 -3.47
C VAL A 7 22.36 19.40 -3.29
N ILE A 8 21.04 19.51 -3.34
CA ILE A 8 20.10 18.37 -3.26
C ILE A 8 20.24 17.49 -4.52
N LEU A 9 20.40 18.07 -5.69
CA LEU A 9 20.66 17.33 -6.93
C LEU A 9 22.00 16.58 -6.87
N TRP A 10 23.03 17.16 -6.22
CA TRP A 10 24.33 16.54 -6.00
C TRP A 10 24.28 15.36 -5.03
N ILE A 11 23.47 15.42 -3.99
CA ILE A 11 23.27 14.32 -3.04
C ILE A 11 22.52 13.16 -3.70
N MET A 12 21.58 13.43 -4.59
CA MET A 12 20.88 12.38 -5.37
C MET A 12 21.80 11.61 -6.34
N LEU A 13 22.87 12.25 -6.84
CA LEU A 13 23.78 11.65 -7.82
C LEU A 13 24.84 10.71 -7.21
N VAL A 14 25.06 10.77 -5.90
CA VAL A 14 26.14 10.01 -5.22
C VAL A 14 25.65 8.69 -4.62
N CYS A 15 24.34 8.44 -4.58
CA CYS A 15 23.74 7.39 -3.74
C CYS A 15 22.95 6.33 -4.52
N LEU A 16 23.42 5.89 -5.67
CA LEU A 16 22.91 4.65 -6.26
C LEU A 16 23.85 3.50 -5.87
N PRO A 17 23.44 2.61 -4.94
CA PRO A 17 24.13 1.35 -4.78
C PRO A 17 23.93 0.54 -6.06
N ALA A 18 24.99 -0.09 -6.54
CA ALA A 18 24.87 -1.20 -7.46
C ALA A 18 23.98 -2.25 -6.78
N THR A 19 22.70 -2.27 -7.09
CA THR A 19 21.79 -3.29 -6.63
C THR A 19 22.16 -4.56 -7.34
N ASP A 20 22.72 -5.50 -6.62
CA ASP A 20 22.76 -6.90 -7.03
C ASP A 20 21.36 -7.27 -7.50
N GLY A 21 21.28 -7.78 -8.72
CA GLY A 21 20.05 -7.89 -9.50
C GLY A 21 18.82 -8.39 -8.75
N LEU A 22 17.72 -7.70 -8.98
CA LEU A 22 16.30 -8.05 -8.79
C LEU A 22 15.86 -8.74 -7.47
N ALA A 23 16.76 -9.22 -6.61
CA ALA A 23 16.45 -9.80 -5.31
C ALA A 23 16.48 -8.73 -4.22
N GLN A 24 15.31 -8.30 -3.80
CA GLN A 24 15.16 -7.40 -2.67
C GLN A 24 15.68 -8.08 -1.40
N TYR A 25 16.69 -7.52 -0.73
CA TYR A 25 17.32 -8.10 0.48
C TYR A 25 16.28 -8.47 1.56
N PHE A 26 15.38 -7.55 1.86
CA PHE A 26 14.14 -7.75 2.62
C PHE A 26 12.96 -7.25 1.80
N GLY A 27 11.75 -7.42 2.31
CA GLY A 27 10.53 -6.91 1.72
C GLY A 27 9.43 -7.96 1.69
N LYS A 28 8.19 -7.47 1.62
CA LYS A 28 7.01 -8.32 1.50
C LYS A 28 6.89 -8.87 0.10
N ASN A 29 6.45 -10.11 0.01
CA ASN A 29 6.27 -10.79 -1.26
C ASN A 29 4.90 -10.47 -1.87
N LYS A 30 4.81 -10.70 -3.17
CA LYS A 30 3.56 -10.84 -3.91
C LYS A 30 3.47 -12.29 -4.40
N PRO A 31 2.87 -13.19 -3.59
CA PRO A 31 2.80 -14.61 -3.93
C PRO A 31 1.76 -14.86 -5.01
N SER A 32 2.05 -15.77 -5.92
CA SER A 32 1.09 -16.35 -6.84
C SER A 32 0.77 -17.75 -6.33
N TYR A 33 -0.36 -17.92 -5.65
CA TYR A 33 -0.73 -19.20 -5.06
C TYR A 33 -1.26 -20.19 -6.11
N ARG A 34 -1.83 -19.65 -7.20
CA ARG A 34 -2.27 -20.45 -8.36
C ARG A 34 -1.84 -19.78 -9.68
N THR A 35 -1.87 -20.56 -10.74
CA THR A 35 -1.63 -20.07 -12.10
C THR A 35 -2.98 -19.79 -12.75
N PHE A 36 -3.10 -18.65 -13.42
CA PHE A 36 -4.28 -18.26 -14.17
C PHE A 36 -4.00 -18.47 -15.67
N ASP A 37 -4.84 -19.24 -16.33
CA ASP A 37 -4.78 -19.43 -17.78
C ASP A 37 -5.78 -18.50 -18.45
N PHE A 38 -5.30 -17.31 -18.76
CA PHE A 38 -6.11 -16.24 -19.34
C PHE A 38 -6.44 -16.53 -20.82
N GLU A 39 -7.71 -16.40 -21.11
CA GLU A 39 -8.27 -16.32 -22.47
C GLU A 39 -8.44 -14.85 -22.87
N LEU A 40 -8.52 -14.59 -24.18
CA LEU A 40 -8.73 -13.25 -24.72
C LEU A 40 -10.07 -13.19 -25.47
N SER A 41 -10.95 -12.31 -25.02
CA SER A 41 -12.18 -11.92 -25.70
C SER A 41 -12.10 -10.45 -26.16
N GLN A 42 -12.52 -10.18 -27.40
CA GLN A 42 -12.45 -8.85 -27.99
C GLN A 42 -13.82 -8.23 -28.18
N THR A 43 -13.95 -6.96 -27.81
CA THR A 43 -15.03 -6.06 -28.19
C THR A 43 -14.53 -5.03 -29.21
N PRO A 44 -15.35 -4.10 -29.72
CA PRO A 44 -14.87 -3.04 -30.60
C PRO A 44 -13.70 -2.23 -30.03
N HIS A 45 -13.73 -1.88 -28.72
CA HIS A 45 -12.73 -0.99 -28.13
C HIS A 45 -11.85 -1.66 -27.06
N PHE A 46 -12.10 -2.95 -26.71
CA PHE A 46 -11.37 -3.62 -25.62
C PHE A 46 -10.82 -5.00 -26.00
N ASN A 47 -9.68 -5.33 -25.36
CA ASN A 47 -9.11 -6.67 -25.27
C ASN A 47 -9.30 -7.15 -23.83
N ILE A 48 -10.24 -8.06 -23.58
CA ILE A 48 -10.58 -8.55 -22.25
C ILE A 48 -9.87 -9.87 -22.00
N TYR A 49 -8.90 -9.85 -21.08
CA TYR A 49 -8.19 -11.02 -20.59
C TYR A 49 -8.92 -11.55 -19.35
N HIS A 50 -9.37 -12.79 -19.38
CA HIS A 50 -10.14 -13.42 -18.30
C HIS A 50 -9.86 -14.93 -18.23
N TYR A 51 -10.26 -15.56 -17.15
CA TYR A 51 -10.26 -17.01 -16.96
C TYR A 51 -11.62 -17.47 -16.39
N LEU A 52 -12.69 -16.79 -16.77
CA LEU A 52 -14.06 -17.08 -16.36
C LEU A 52 -14.62 -18.18 -17.26
N GLU A 53 -15.24 -19.18 -16.63
CA GLU A 53 -15.91 -20.29 -17.34
C GLU A 53 -17.29 -19.88 -17.89
N ASP A 54 -17.97 -18.95 -17.17
CA ASP A 54 -19.27 -18.44 -17.56
C ASP A 54 -19.16 -17.36 -18.63
N SER A 55 -19.47 -17.71 -19.86
CA SER A 55 -19.45 -16.81 -21.01
C SER A 55 -20.45 -15.64 -20.89
N SER A 56 -21.53 -15.82 -20.13
CA SER A 56 -22.54 -14.76 -19.89
C SER A 56 -21.90 -13.62 -19.08
N ARG A 57 -21.06 -13.96 -18.11
CA ARG A 57 -20.34 -12.96 -17.29
C ARG A 57 -19.27 -12.24 -18.09
N VAL A 58 -18.57 -12.92 -19.00
CA VAL A 58 -17.62 -12.26 -19.91
C VAL A 58 -18.33 -11.27 -20.82
N LYS A 59 -19.50 -11.66 -21.35
CA LYS A 59 -20.37 -10.81 -22.18
C LYS A 59 -20.87 -9.60 -21.40
N PHE A 60 -21.26 -9.80 -20.13
CA PHE A 60 -21.64 -8.70 -19.22
C PHE A 60 -20.52 -7.67 -19.08
N ILE A 61 -19.29 -8.11 -18.75
CA ILE A 61 -18.12 -7.22 -18.63
C ILE A 61 -17.86 -6.47 -19.94
N GLY A 62 -17.89 -7.18 -21.08
CA GLY A 62 -17.68 -6.57 -22.40
C GLY A 62 -18.70 -5.50 -22.72
N SER A 63 -19.98 -5.77 -22.48
CA SER A 63 -21.08 -4.82 -22.70
C SER A 63 -20.99 -3.62 -21.75
N LEU A 64 -20.62 -3.86 -20.50
CA LEU A 64 -20.42 -2.81 -19.51
C LEU A 64 -19.24 -1.90 -19.87
N ALA A 65 -18.13 -2.45 -20.33
CA ALA A 65 -16.95 -1.69 -20.77
C ALA A 65 -17.31 -0.78 -21.97
N GLU A 66 -18.04 -1.30 -22.97
CA GLU A 66 -18.48 -0.53 -24.12
C GLU A 66 -19.49 0.58 -23.74
N GLN A 67 -20.36 0.32 -22.77
CA GLN A 67 -21.29 1.32 -22.22
C GLN A 67 -20.51 2.47 -21.58
N TRP A 68 -19.57 2.19 -20.68
CA TRP A 68 -18.73 3.21 -20.04
C TRP A 68 -17.83 3.96 -21.02
N TYR A 69 -17.28 3.24 -22.01
CA TYR A 69 -16.54 3.90 -23.11
C TYR A 69 -17.40 4.95 -23.82
N ASN A 70 -18.64 4.61 -24.14
CA ASN A 70 -19.55 5.55 -24.80
C ASN A 70 -19.93 6.73 -23.89
N TYR A 71 -20.11 6.51 -22.57
CA TYR A 71 -20.40 7.57 -21.63
C TYR A 71 -19.23 8.54 -21.50
N HIS A 72 -18.02 8.03 -21.28
CA HIS A 72 -16.84 8.86 -21.12
C HIS A 72 -16.44 9.57 -22.41
N ARG A 73 -16.60 8.92 -23.57
CA ARG A 73 -16.35 9.52 -24.87
C ARG A 73 -17.18 10.78 -25.11
N GLN A 74 -18.44 10.78 -24.68
CA GLN A 74 -19.33 11.94 -24.85
C GLN A 74 -18.85 13.17 -24.08
N ILE A 75 -18.29 12.97 -22.88
CA ILE A 75 -17.81 14.05 -22.02
C ILE A 75 -16.37 14.45 -22.35
N LEU A 76 -15.51 13.48 -22.54
CA LEU A 76 -14.07 13.70 -22.72
C LEU A 76 -13.70 13.97 -24.17
N MET A 77 -14.64 13.77 -25.13
CA MET A 77 -14.41 14.00 -26.57
C MET A 77 -13.13 13.33 -27.07
N GLU A 78 -12.91 12.08 -26.62
CA GLU A 78 -11.73 11.28 -26.93
C GLU A 78 -12.13 9.87 -27.40
N THR A 79 -11.28 9.25 -28.22
CA THR A 79 -11.52 7.90 -28.76
C THR A 79 -10.25 7.05 -28.64
N PHE A 80 -10.40 5.75 -28.41
CA PHE A 80 -9.26 4.84 -28.36
C PHE A 80 -8.84 4.43 -29.79
N ASN A 81 -7.59 4.71 -30.16
CA ASN A 81 -7.03 4.32 -31.45
C ASN A 81 -6.76 2.81 -31.54
N ASN A 82 -6.58 2.15 -30.40
CA ASN A 82 -6.38 0.71 -30.27
C ASN A 82 -7.24 0.16 -29.16
N ARG A 83 -7.57 -1.14 -29.21
CA ARG A 83 -8.30 -1.81 -28.14
C ARG A 83 -7.53 -1.71 -26.83
N ASN A 84 -8.18 -1.14 -25.80
CA ASN A 84 -7.60 -1.00 -24.46
C ASN A 84 -7.62 -2.35 -23.72
N PRO A 85 -6.53 -2.80 -23.12
CA PRO A 85 -6.53 -4.04 -22.36
C PRO A 85 -7.29 -3.93 -21.03
N ILE A 86 -8.16 -4.91 -20.76
CA ILE A 86 -8.78 -5.12 -19.45
C ILE A 86 -8.36 -6.51 -18.97
N ILE A 87 -7.76 -6.61 -17.78
CA ILE A 87 -7.42 -7.88 -17.13
C ILE A 87 -8.38 -8.08 -15.98
N PHE A 88 -9.23 -9.07 -16.08
CA PHE A 88 -10.37 -9.27 -15.18
C PHE A 88 -10.21 -10.50 -14.32
N TYR A 89 -10.31 -10.34 -13.01
CA TYR A 89 -10.17 -11.38 -12.00
C TYR A 89 -11.54 -11.77 -11.41
N ARG A 90 -11.70 -13.04 -11.03
CA ARG A 90 -12.94 -13.58 -10.46
C ARG A 90 -13.27 -12.96 -9.10
N ASN A 91 -12.24 -12.63 -8.31
CA ASN A 91 -12.39 -12.07 -6.97
C ASN A 91 -11.15 -11.25 -6.55
N HIS A 92 -11.24 -10.54 -5.44
CA HIS A 92 -10.17 -9.69 -4.95
C HIS A 92 -8.90 -10.46 -4.51
N PRO A 93 -8.94 -11.63 -3.82
CA PRO A 93 -7.74 -12.42 -3.53
C PRO A 93 -6.98 -12.88 -4.79
N ASP A 94 -7.67 -13.14 -5.89
CA ASP A 94 -7.02 -13.43 -7.18
C ASP A 94 -6.38 -12.16 -7.77
N PHE A 95 -7.08 -11.03 -7.69
CA PHE A 95 -6.55 -9.74 -8.12
C PHE A 95 -5.28 -9.36 -7.35
N GLN A 96 -5.18 -9.67 -6.05
CA GLN A 96 -3.95 -9.43 -5.28
C GLN A 96 -2.74 -10.23 -5.81
N GLN A 97 -2.97 -11.32 -6.53
CA GLN A 97 -1.92 -12.14 -7.14
C GLN A 97 -1.50 -11.65 -8.53
N THR A 98 -2.16 -10.62 -9.09
CA THR A 98 -1.84 -10.12 -10.44
C THR A 98 -0.36 -9.85 -10.62
N THR A 99 0.21 -10.29 -11.73
CA THR A 99 1.57 -9.97 -12.16
C THR A 99 1.62 -8.71 -13.03
N ALA A 100 0.46 -8.25 -13.52
CA ALA A 100 0.36 -7.07 -14.34
C ALA A 100 0.76 -5.78 -13.62
N ILE A 101 0.47 -5.67 -12.33
CA ILE A 101 0.84 -4.53 -11.47
C ILE A 101 2.00 -4.95 -10.57
N MET A 102 3.09 -4.19 -10.56
CA MET A 102 4.29 -4.53 -9.77
C MET A 102 4.08 -4.32 -8.27
N SER A 103 3.37 -3.27 -7.88
CA SER A 103 3.08 -2.97 -6.46
C SER A 103 2.12 -3.99 -5.84
N SER A 104 2.13 -4.09 -4.52
CA SER A 104 1.14 -4.88 -3.78
C SER A 104 -0.24 -4.24 -3.87
N ILE A 105 -1.26 -5.05 -4.10
CA ILE A 105 -2.67 -4.63 -4.12
C ILE A 105 -3.21 -4.63 -2.69
N GLY A 106 -3.72 -3.49 -2.23
CA GLY A 106 -4.40 -3.34 -0.94
C GLY A 106 -5.83 -3.88 -0.96
N VAL A 107 -6.40 -4.16 0.22
CA VAL A 107 -7.80 -4.63 0.33
C VAL A 107 -8.79 -3.59 -0.19
N GLY A 108 -8.53 -2.31 0.05
CA GLY A 108 -9.40 -1.23 -0.42
C GLY A 108 -9.19 -0.80 -1.89
N THR A 109 -8.36 -1.53 -2.66
CA THR A 109 -8.11 -1.21 -4.08
C THR A 109 -9.12 -1.95 -4.95
N GLY A 110 -10.07 -1.25 -5.53
CA GLY A 110 -11.10 -1.85 -6.40
C GLY A 110 -10.58 -2.23 -7.76
N GLY A 111 -9.70 -1.40 -8.34
CA GLY A 111 -9.05 -1.60 -9.63
C GLY A 111 -7.74 -0.82 -9.69
N VAL A 112 -7.00 -0.95 -10.77
CA VAL A 112 -5.80 -0.17 -11.08
C VAL A 112 -5.68 0.00 -12.58
N THR A 113 -5.47 1.24 -13.03
CA THR A 113 -5.15 1.55 -14.42
C THR A 113 -3.71 2.01 -14.52
N GLU A 114 -2.93 1.33 -15.32
CA GLU A 114 -1.51 1.60 -15.51
C GLU A 114 -1.28 2.39 -16.81
N GLY A 115 -0.46 3.46 -16.72
CA GLY A 115 -0.34 4.47 -17.78
C GLY A 115 0.31 3.99 -19.08
N LEU A 116 1.49 3.35 -19.02
CA LEU A 116 2.28 3.02 -20.22
C LEU A 116 1.61 2.00 -21.14
N LYS A 117 0.83 1.07 -20.60
CA LYS A 117 0.06 0.09 -21.36
C LYS A 117 -1.43 0.36 -21.36
N ARG A 118 -1.86 1.36 -20.60
CA ARG A 118 -3.28 1.76 -20.42
C ARG A 118 -4.18 0.60 -20.04
N ARG A 119 -3.61 -0.45 -19.40
CA ARG A 119 -4.35 -1.64 -19.02
C ARG A 119 -5.09 -1.41 -17.71
N VAL A 120 -6.37 -1.75 -17.73
CA VAL A 120 -7.23 -1.79 -16.55
C VAL A 120 -7.12 -3.18 -15.94
N VAL A 121 -6.89 -3.27 -14.64
CA VAL A 121 -6.77 -4.54 -13.90
C VAL A 121 -7.71 -4.49 -12.71
N MET A 122 -8.71 -5.36 -12.66
CA MET A 122 -9.72 -5.33 -11.62
C MET A 122 -10.41 -6.69 -11.38
N PRO A 123 -11.01 -6.93 -10.20
CA PRO A 123 -11.84 -8.08 -9.92
C PRO A 123 -13.34 -7.78 -10.05
N PHE A 124 -14.20 -8.82 -9.90
CA PHE A 124 -15.57 -8.62 -9.47
C PHE A 124 -15.64 -8.09 -8.04
N SER A 125 -16.60 -7.20 -7.80
CA SER A 125 -17.09 -6.81 -6.48
C SER A 125 -18.32 -7.65 -6.10
N PHE A 126 -18.81 -7.51 -4.85
CA PHE A 126 -19.95 -8.29 -4.34
C PHE A 126 -21.30 -7.95 -4.98
N SER A 127 -21.38 -6.88 -5.78
CA SER A 127 -22.53 -6.54 -6.61
C SER A 127 -22.11 -6.05 -7.99
N ASP A 128 -23.01 -6.21 -8.97
CA ASP A 128 -22.81 -5.73 -10.33
C ASP A 128 -22.69 -4.21 -10.39
N TYR A 129 -23.39 -3.52 -9.49
CA TYR A 129 -23.29 -2.08 -9.35
C TYR A 129 -21.89 -1.62 -8.93
N GLN A 130 -21.31 -2.25 -7.88
CA GLN A 130 -19.95 -1.95 -7.44
C GLN A 130 -18.93 -2.27 -8.54
N THR A 131 -19.08 -3.41 -9.22
CA THR A 131 -18.24 -3.79 -10.37
C THR A 131 -18.33 -2.75 -11.49
N SER A 132 -19.56 -2.27 -11.80
CA SER A 132 -19.78 -1.20 -12.79
C SER A 132 -19.11 0.10 -12.40
N HIS A 133 -19.25 0.53 -11.15
CA HIS A 133 -18.62 1.76 -10.64
C HIS A 133 -17.10 1.71 -10.80
N VAL A 134 -16.46 0.62 -10.32
CA VAL A 134 -15.01 0.45 -10.41
C VAL A 134 -14.54 0.47 -11.86
N LEU A 135 -15.22 -0.26 -12.76
CA LEU A 135 -14.85 -0.27 -14.18
C LEU A 135 -14.99 1.13 -14.80
N GLY A 136 -16.06 1.85 -14.50
CA GLY A 136 -16.26 3.22 -14.96
C GLY A 136 -15.16 4.15 -14.48
N HIS A 137 -14.78 4.05 -13.21
CA HIS A 137 -13.69 4.81 -12.60
C HIS A 137 -12.34 4.54 -13.30
N GLU A 138 -11.97 3.27 -13.44
CA GLU A 138 -10.71 2.87 -14.06
C GLU A 138 -10.64 3.25 -15.56
N LEU A 139 -11.75 3.22 -16.27
CA LEU A 139 -11.79 3.65 -17.65
C LEU A 139 -11.58 5.15 -17.80
N VAL A 140 -11.97 5.98 -16.83
CA VAL A 140 -11.61 7.40 -16.86
C VAL A 140 -10.10 7.58 -16.85
N HIS A 141 -9.35 6.81 -16.03
CA HIS A 141 -7.90 6.85 -16.05
C HIS A 141 -7.34 6.44 -17.41
N ALA A 142 -7.91 5.44 -18.08
CA ALA A 142 -7.51 5.07 -19.43
C ALA A 142 -7.71 6.23 -20.41
N PHE A 143 -8.83 6.98 -20.32
CA PHE A 143 -9.07 8.19 -21.10
C PHE A 143 -8.09 9.32 -20.74
N GLN A 144 -7.78 9.53 -19.46
CA GLN A 144 -6.80 10.54 -19.02
C GLN A 144 -5.43 10.29 -19.65
N TYR A 145 -4.97 9.05 -19.69
CA TYR A 145 -3.71 8.69 -20.37
C TYR A 145 -3.78 8.86 -21.87
N HIS A 146 -4.91 8.53 -22.49
CA HIS A 146 -5.14 8.77 -23.93
C HIS A 146 -5.07 10.25 -24.28
N ILE A 147 -5.74 11.12 -23.53
CA ILE A 147 -5.74 12.58 -23.74
C ILE A 147 -4.31 13.13 -23.67
N ILE A 148 -3.46 12.58 -22.80
CA ILE A 148 -2.07 13.03 -22.67
C ILE A 148 -1.22 12.53 -23.84
N GLU A 149 -1.36 11.27 -24.26
CA GLU A 149 -0.56 10.68 -25.34
C GLU A 149 -0.91 11.22 -26.73
N GLU A 150 -2.18 11.49 -27.01
CA GLU A 150 -2.61 12.04 -28.31
C GLU A 150 -2.31 13.54 -28.47
N SER A 151 -1.86 14.19 -27.41
CA SER A 151 -1.45 15.59 -27.46
C SER A 151 -0.01 15.70 -27.96
N GLU A 152 0.23 16.36 -29.09
CA GLU A 152 1.56 16.54 -29.67
C GLU A 152 2.57 17.18 -28.71
N ASP A 153 2.09 17.99 -27.76
CA ASP A 153 2.89 18.76 -26.82
C ASP A 153 3.13 18.05 -25.48
N LEU A 154 2.55 16.87 -25.25
CA LEU A 154 2.61 16.19 -23.95
C LEU A 154 3.30 14.83 -24.06
N ASN A 155 3.81 14.37 -22.92
CA ASN A 155 4.28 13.00 -22.72
C ASN A 155 3.68 12.47 -21.41
N LEU A 156 3.77 11.17 -21.15
CA LEU A 156 3.19 10.55 -19.93
C LEU A 156 3.69 11.18 -18.62
N GLY A 157 4.87 11.80 -18.63
CA GLY A 157 5.37 12.55 -17.48
C GLY A 157 4.52 13.78 -17.15
N ALA A 158 3.73 14.29 -18.08
CA ALA A 158 2.86 15.43 -17.85
C ALA A 158 1.77 15.16 -16.81
N ILE A 159 1.35 13.90 -16.61
CA ILE A 159 0.39 13.51 -15.56
C ILE A 159 0.85 13.94 -14.17
N SER A 160 2.17 13.99 -13.93
CA SER A 160 2.74 14.39 -12.64
C SER A 160 2.52 15.87 -12.29
N LYS A 161 2.14 16.70 -13.26
CA LYS A 161 1.77 18.10 -13.06
C LYS A 161 0.32 18.27 -12.60
N VAL A 162 -0.52 17.24 -12.82
CA VAL A 162 -1.92 17.23 -12.40
C VAL A 162 -1.98 16.73 -10.96
N PRO A 163 -2.59 17.48 -10.04
CA PRO A 163 -2.75 17.01 -8.66
C PRO A 163 -3.55 15.71 -8.58
N LEU A 164 -3.17 14.81 -7.66
CA LEU A 164 -3.83 13.51 -7.49
C LEU A 164 -5.35 13.64 -7.28
N TRP A 165 -5.79 14.63 -6.51
CA TRP A 165 -7.20 14.86 -6.27
C TRP A 165 -7.99 15.30 -7.53
N MET A 166 -7.32 15.88 -8.53
CA MET A 166 -7.95 16.16 -9.84
C MET A 166 -8.08 14.86 -10.64
N ILE A 167 -7.07 14.00 -10.62
CA ILE A 167 -7.05 12.73 -11.35
C ILE A 167 -8.15 11.80 -10.80
N GLU A 168 -8.11 11.52 -9.50
CA GLU A 168 -9.05 10.61 -8.82
C GLU A 168 -10.47 11.20 -8.74
N GLY A 169 -10.55 12.49 -8.45
CA GLY A 169 -11.84 13.19 -8.38
C GLY A 169 -12.58 13.24 -9.71
N MET A 170 -11.87 13.33 -10.83
CA MET A 170 -12.47 13.26 -12.16
C MET A 170 -13.04 11.86 -12.43
N ALA A 171 -12.32 10.82 -12.03
CA ALA A 171 -12.77 9.45 -12.14
C ALA A 171 -14.02 9.18 -11.27
N GLU A 172 -14.04 9.67 -10.02
CA GLU A 172 -15.24 9.60 -9.17
C GLU A 172 -16.41 10.40 -9.72
N TYR A 173 -16.21 11.64 -10.16
CA TYR A 173 -17.29 12.43 -10.72
C TYR A 173 -17.92 11.77 -11.95
N LEU A 174 -17.13 11.26 -12.87
CA LEU A 174 -17.63 10.65 -14.11
C LEU A 174 -18.23 9.26 -13.91
N SER A 175 -17.96 8.60 -12.78
CA SER A 175 -18.51 7.26 -12.45
C SER A 175 -19.60 7.26 -11.37
N VAL A 176 -19.66 8.29 -10.50
CA VAL A 176 -20.67 8.44 -9.43
C VAL A 176 -21.61 9.62 -9.66
N GLY A 177 -21.07 10.72 -10.18
CA GLY A 177 -21.83 11.93 -10.49
C GLY A 177 -21.90 12.96 -9.37
N ASN A 178 -22.95 13.78 -9.44
CA ASN A 178 -23.19 14.92 -8.54
C ASN A 178 -24.07 14.59 -7.33
N ILE A 179 -24.67 13.40 -7.27
CA ILE A 179 -25.54 12.98 -6.16
C ILE A 179 -24.88 11.85 -5.42
N ASP A 180 -24.26 12.15 -4.28
CA ASP A 180 -23.55 11.19 -3.45
C ASP A 180 -23.63 11.59 -1.96
N ALA A 181 -24.49 10.86 -1.22
CA ALA A 181 -24.69 11.09 0.20
C ALA A 181 -23.42 10.89 1.03
N PHE A 182 -22.53 9.99 0.60
CA PHE A 182 -21.29 9.70 1.30
C PHE A 182 -20.28 10.84 1.13
N THR A 183 -20.04 11.32 -0.07
CA THR A 183 -19.18 12.48 -0.33
C THR A 183 -19.77 13.77 0.27
N ALA A 184 -21.09 13.97 0.19
CA ALA A 184 -21.75 15.12 0.82
C ALA A 184 -21.54 15.15 2.35
N ALA A 185 -21.51 13.99 3.01
CA ALA A 185 -21.20 13.91 4.44
C ALA A 185 -19.78 14.38 4.78
N TRP A 186 -18.77 13.99 3.99
CA TRP A 186 -17.39 14.48 4.14
C TRP A 186 -17.27 15.99 3.94
N MET A 187 -17.93 16.52 2.90
CA MET A 187 -17.94 17.97 2.65
C MET A 187 -18.62 18.74 3.78
N ARG A 188 -19.75 18.20 4.27
CA ARG A 188 -20.52 18.81 5.37
C ARG A 188 -19.72 18.79 6.67
N ASP A 189 -19.04 17.69 7.00
CA ASP A 189 -18.17 17.61 8.17
C ASP A 189 -17.06 18.67 8.13
N ALA A 190 -16.37 18.80 7.00
CA ALA A 190 -15.30 19.79 6.82
C ALA A 190 -15.81 21.24 6.94
N LEU A 191 -17.00 21.52 6.39
CA LEU A 191 -17.62 22.85 6.47
C LEU A 191 -18.09 23.19 7.90
N LEU A 192 -18.70 22.22 8.61
CA LEU A 192 -19.18 22.43 9.99
C LEU A 192 -18.04 22.67 11.00
N HIS A 193 -16.86 22.14 10.74
CA HIS A 193 -15.72 22.24 11.66
C HIS A 193 -14.63 23.22 11.18
N ASP A 194 -14.94 24.04 10.17
CA ASP A 194 -14.00 25.01 9.57
C ASP A 194 -12.67 24.39 9.06
N ASP A 195 -12.74 23.12 8.66
CA ASP A 195 -11.61 22.34 8.11
C ASP A 195 -11.78 22.06 6.61
N PHE A 196 -12.54 22.92 5.91
CA PHE A 196 -12.71 22.80 4.47
C PHE A 196 -11.45 23.31 3.75
N PRO A 197 -10.77 22.48 2.92
CA PRO A 197 -9.48 22.84 2.36
C PRO A 197 -9.56 23.99 1.35
N ARG A 198 -8.51 24.77 1.27
CA ARG A 198 -8.20 25.53 0.07
C ARG A 198 -7.71 24.57 -1.00
N LEU A 199 -7.89 24.87 -2.28
CA LEU A 199 -7.44 24.02 -3.38
C LEU A 199 -5.94 23.70 -3.33
N GLU A 200 -5.12 24.63 -2.82
CA GLU A 200 -3.69 24.43 -2.58
C GLU A 200 -3.38 23.35 -1.53
N ASP A 201 -4.27 23.22 -0.55
CA ASP A 201 -4.11 22.35 0.60
C ASP A 201 -4.65 20.93 0.38
N MET A 202 -5.39 20.71 -0.71
CA MET A 202 -6.03 19.42 -1.03
C MET A 202 -5.03 18.26 -1.23
N GLY A 203 -3.77 18.58 -1.51
CA GLY A 203 -2.67 17.58 -1.56
C GLY A 203 -2.20 17.10 -0.17
N ARG A 204 -2.70 17.67 0.94
CA ARG A 204 -2.35 17.21 2.28
C ARG A 204 -3.06 15.90 2.59
N GLY A 205 -2.33 14.93 3.12
CA GLY A 205 -2.77 13.53 3.26
C GLY A 205 -3.96 13.25 4.16
N HIS A 206 -4.60 14.26 4.78
CA HIS A 206 -5.82 14.07 5.54
C HIS A 206 -7.11 14.36 4.75
N TYR A 207 -7.01 15.00 3.57
CA TYR A 207 -8.14 15.18 2.66
C TYR A 207 -8.17 14.03 1.64
N SER A 208 -9.33 13.36 1.55
CA SER A 208 -9.51 12.29 0.57
C SER A 208 -9.49 12.84 -0.86
N PRO A 209 -8.54 12.46 -1.71
CA PRO A 209 -8.47 12.93 -3.09
C PRO A 209 -9.72 12.56 -3.89
N TYR A 210 -10.33 11.42 -3.59
CA TYR A 210 -11.57 10.94 -4.23
C TYR A 210 -12.75 11.87 -3.91
N ARG A 211 -13.04 12.09 -2.62
CA ARG A 211 -14.23 12.80 -2.16
C ARG A 211 -14.16 14.30 -2.43
N PHE A 212 -13.05 14.95 -2.05
CA PHE A 212 -12.87 16.37 -2.31
C PHE A 212 -12.70 16.65 -3.80
N GLY A 213 -12.04 15.75 -4.55
CA GLY A 213 -11.90 15.86 -5.99
C GLY A 213 -13.22 15.68 -6.72
N GLN A 214 -14.09 14.74 -6.34
CA GLN A 214 -15.44 14.57 -6.88
C GLN A 214 -16.26 15.84 -6.67
N ALA A 215 -16.27 16.40 -5.45
CA ALA A 215 -16.99 17.62 -5.14
C ALA A 215 -16.47 18.84 -5.94
N PHE A 216 -15.17 18.92 -6.20
CA PHE A 216 -14.57 19.94 -7.04
C PHE A 216 -15.03 19.81 -8.49
N TRP A 217 -14.94 18.62 -9.09
CA TRP A 217 -15.36 18.44 -10.48
C TRP A 217 -16.88 18.60 -10.67
N SER A 218 -17.68 18.22 -9.68
CA SER A 218 -19.10 18.52 -9.63
C SER A 218 -19.35 20.04 -9.70
N TYR A 219 -18.54 20.82 -8.95
CA TYR A 219 -18.63 22.27 -8.97
C TYR A 219 -18.22 22.86 -10.33
N ILE A 220 -17.12 22.39 -10.92
CA ILE A 220 -16.69 22.84 -12.26
C ILE A 220 -17.76 22.56 -13.31
N ALA A 221 -18.28 21.34 -13.35
CA ALA A 221 -19.32 20.93 -14.29
C ALA A 221 -20.61 21.76 -14.12
N SER A 222 -21.03 21.99 -12.88
CA SER A 222 -22.25 22.76 -12.57
C SER A 222 -22.10 24.24 -12.89
N ARG A 223 -20.95 24.83 -12.62
CA ARG A 223 -20.71 26.28 -12.75
C ARG A 223 -20.29 26.71 -14.14
N TYR A 224 -19.44 25.92 -14.81
CA TYR A 224 -18.83 26.26 -16.10
C TYR A 224 -19.32 25.34 -17.24
N GLY A 225 -19.85 24.17 -16.92
CA GLY A 225 -20.29 23.18 -17.89
C GLY A 225 -19.30 22.00 -18.01
N GLU A 226 -19.82 20.82 -18.42
CA GLU A 226 -19.04 19.58 -18.52
C GLU A 226 -17.91 19.66 -19.57
N GLN A 227 -18.02 20.52 -20.57
CA GLN A 227 -16.95 20.73 -21.58
C GLN A 227 -15.66 21.29 -20.96
N TYR A 228 -15.72 21.89 -19.79
CA TYR A 228 -14.53 22.39 -19.08
C TYR A 228 -13.75 21.28 -18.37
N ILE A 229 -14.33 20.09 -18.18
CA ILE A 229 -13.64 18.95 -17.55
C ILE A 229 -12.38 18.60 -18.35
N ARG A 230 -12.52 18.27 -19.64
CA ARG A 230 -11.37 17.96 -20.51
C ARG A 230 -10.42 19.14 -20.63
N ARG A 231 -10.96 20.36 -20.85
CA ARG A 231 -10.13 21.56 -21.06
C ARG A 231 -9.22 21.84 -19.87
N LEU A 232 -9.77 21.83 -18.66
CA LEU A 232 -9.02 22.09 -17.44
C LEU A 232 -8.02 20.98 -17.13
N PHE A 233 -8.39 19.72 -17.36
CA PHE A 233 -7.48 18.59 -17.20
C PHE A 233 -6.29 18.68 -18.17
N SER A 234 -6.53 18.89 -19.46
CA SER A 234 -5.47 18.98 -20.46
C SER A 234 -4.55 20.18 -20.25
N ALA A 235 -5.10 21.35 -19.90
CA ALA A 235 -4.32 22.53 -19.57
C ALA A 235 -3.47 22.30 -18.29
N SER A 236 -4.03 21.61 -17.28
CA SER A 236 -3.29 21.28 -16.07
C SER A 236 -2.11 20.34 -16.34
N ALA A 237 -2.25 19.39 -17.26
CA ALA A 237 -1.17 18.52 -17.69
C ALA A 237 -0.06 19.28 -18.43
N ARG A 238 -0.40 20.34 -19.18
CA ARG A 238 0.59 21.18 -19.87
C ARG A 238 1.37 22.08 -18.94
N GLN A 239 0.67 22.89 -18.16
CA GLN A 239 1.27 24.03 -17.43
C GLN A 239 1.08 23.98 -15.91
N GLY A 240 0.43 22.93 -15.38
CA GLY A 240 0.10 22.81 -13.98
C GLY A 240 -1.23 23.49 -13.63
N PHE A 241 -1.85 23.05 -12.52
CA PHE A 241 -3.19 23.43 -12.11
C PHE A 241 -3.39 24.95 -11.95
N TYR A 242 -2.43 25.67 -11.37
CA TYR A 242 -2.56 27.10 -11.11
C TYR A 242 -2.72 27.93 -12.39
N TYR A 243 -1.81 27.76 -13.34
CA TYR A 243 -1.87 28.48 -14.60
C TYR A 243 -3.06 28.03 -15.47
N ALA A 244 -3.38 26.72 -15.44
CA ALA A 244 -4.52 26.19 -16.15
C ALA A 244 -5.85 26.77 -15.68
N THR A 245 -6.00 27.06 -14.38
CA THR A 245 -7.21 27.66 -13.81
C THR A 245 -7.44 29.07 -14.36
N GLU A 246 -6.41 29.90 -14.35
CA GLU A 246 -6.50 31.27 -14.88
C GLU A 246 -6.74 31.28 -16.40
N ASP A 247 -6.05 30.43 -17.14
CA ASP A 247 -6.15 30.35 -18.60
C ASP A 247 -7.52 29.83 -19.08
N VAL A 248 -8.04 28.78 -18.44
CA VAL A 248 -9.27 28.09 -18.87
C VAL A 248 -10.53 28.69 -18.28
N LEU A 249 -10.49 29.08 -16.99
CA LEU A 249 -11.67 29.57 -16.26
C LEU A 249 -11.70 31.09 -16.07
N GLY A 250 -10.59 31.80 -16.35
CA GLY A 250 -10.49 33.24 -16.22
C GLY A 250 -10.51 33.72 -14.76
N ILE A 251 -10.17 32.86 -13.78
CA ILE A 251 -10.23 33.13 -12.35
C ILE A 251 -8.99 32.56 -11.64
N THR A 252 -8.49 33.25 -10.62
CA THR A 252 -7.37 32.74 -9.80
C THR A 252 -7.79 31.57 -8.94
N VAL A 253 -6.83 30.70 -8.57
CA VAL A 253 -7.09 29.53 -7.70
C VAL A 253 -7.65 29.94 -6.35
N ASP A 254 -7.20 31.07 -5.77
CA ASP A 254 -7.72 31.60 -4.51
C ASP A 254 -9.20 31.99 -4.61
N SER A 255 -9.57 32.70 -5.69
CA SER A 255 -10.96 33.10 -5.93
C SER A 255 -11.83 31.88 -6.20
N LEU A 256 -11.34 30.93 -7.01
CA LEU A 256 -12.03 29.66 -7.29
C LEU A 256 -12.26 28.86 -6.00
N SER A 257 -11.27 28.79 -5.12
CA SER A 257 -11.35 28.12 -3.81
C SER A 257 -12.42 28.75 -2.91
N ALA A 258 -12.46 30.07 -2.86
CA ALA A 258 -13.45 30.81 -2.07
C ALA A 258 -14.88 30.64 -2.62
N GLU A 259 -15.06 30.71 -3.94
CA GLU A 259 -16.36 30.48 -4.58
C GLU A 259 -16.86 29.05 -4.40
N TRP A 260 -15.98 28.04 -4.56
CA TRP A 260 -16.29 26.65 -4.34
C TRP A 260 -16.77 26.39 -2.90
N ARG A 261 -16.00 26.83 -1.90
CA ARG A 261 -16.40 26.74 -0.48
C ARG A 261 -17.76 27.42 -0.23
N LYS A 262 -17.96 28.64 -0.75
CA LYS A 262 -19.21 29.37 -0.59
C LYS A 262 -20.41 28.63 -1.21
N THR A 263 -20.19 28.03 -2.38
CA THR A 263 -21.24 27.27 -3.09
C THR A 263 -21.64 26.03 -2.32
N LEU A 264 -20.65 25.23 -1.87
CA LEU A 264 -20.92 24.03 -1.10
C LEU A 264 -21.53 24.36 0.29
N SER A 265 -21.11 25.43 0.95
CA SER A 265 -21.70 25.84 2.21
C SER A 265 -23.19 26.16 2.07
N ARG A 266 -23.58 26.85 1.00
CA ARG A 266 -25.00 27.15 0.72
C ARG A 266 -25.82 25.92 0.36
N GLN A 267 -25.20 24.95 -0.30
CA GLN A 267 -25.88 23.73 -0.77
C GLN A 267 -26.04 22.71 0.36
N LEU A 268 -24.99 22.50 1.16
CA LEU A 268 -24.92 21.38 2.08
C LEU A 268 -25.26 21.73 3.52
N LEU A 269 -25.12 22.99 3.96
CA LEU A 269 -25.44 23.40 5.31
C LEU A 269 -26.88 23.90 5.42
N SER A 270 -27.59 23.39 6.43
CA SER A 270 -28.94 23.82 6.79
C SER A 270 -28.93 24.47 8.18
N PRO A 271 -29.88 25.37 8.48
CA PRO A 271 -30.08 25.86 9.86
C PRO A 271 -30.27 24.66 10.80
N GLY A 272 -29.49 24.61 11.89
CA GLY A 272 -29.54 23.52 12.87
C GLY A 272 -28.49 22.43 12.68
N ASP A 273 -27.79 22.36 11.53
CA ASP A 273 -26.74 21.32 11.31
C ASP A 273 -25.56 21.42 12.30
N SER A 274 -25.28 22.60 12.84
CA SER A 274 -24.25 22.81 13.86
C SER A 274 -24.68 22.45 15.29
N THR A 275 -25.99 22.22 15.52
CA THR A 275 -26.61 22.07 16.85
C THR A 275 -27.23 20.69 17.08
N TYR A 276 -27.02 19.71 16.17
CA TYR A 276 -27.59 18.39 16.39
C TYR A 276 -27.03 17.73 17.67
N THR A 277 -27.91 17.08 18.41
CA THR A 277 -27.55 16.39 19.63
C THR A 277 -27.33 14.91 19.34
N ILE A 278 -26.16 14.38 19.71
CA ILE A 278 -25.88 12.96 19.60
C ILE A 278 -26.72 12.23 20.66
N ILE A 279 -27.57 11.28 20.21
CA ILE A 279 -28.34 10.41 21.09
C ILE A 279 -27.43 9.29 21.57
N GLY A 280 -27.06 9.31 22.85
CA GLY A 280 -26.16 8.32 23.46
C GLY A 280 -24.85 8.92 23.97
N GLU A 281 -23.87 8.05 24.21
CA GLU A 281 -22.56 8.37 24.77
C GLU A 281 -21.46 8.10 23.77
N ARG A 282 -20.43 8.96 23.73
CA ARG A 282 -19.19 8.69 22.97
C ARG A 282 -18.37 7.64 23.69
N LEU A 283 -18.40 6.42 23.21
CA LEU A 283 -17.65 5.32 23.79
C LEU A 283 -16.19 5.32 23.37
N LEU A 284 -15.93 5.47 22.03
CA LEU A 284 -14.58 5.48 21.47
C LEU A 284 -14.36 6.73 20.63
N SER A 285 -13.23 7.36 20.85
CA SER A 285 -12.81 8.59 20.16
C SER A 285 -11.28 8.73 20.25
N THR A 286 -10.73 9.83 19.73
CA THR A 286 -9.29 10.12 19.88
C THR A 286 -8.83 10.29 21.34
N ARG A 287 -9.72 10.38 22.31
CA ARG A 287 -9.36 10.47 23.73
C ARG A 287 -8.85 9.14 24.30
N ASN A 288 -9.44 8.02 23.86
CA ASN A 288 -9.15 6.67 24.37
C ASN A 288 -8.77 5.66 23.28
N SER A 289 -8.81 6.04 21.99
CA SER A 289 -8.46 5.20 20.87
C SER A 289 -7.76 6.00 19.74
N GLY A 290 -7.93 5.63 18.46
CA GLY A 290 -7.37 6.29 17.29
C GLY A 290 -8.29 7.36 16.66
N ARG A 291 -7.87 7.88 15.50
CA ARG A 291 -8.68 8.81 14.68
C ARG A 291 -9.83 8.08 13.97
N TYR A 292 -9.58 6.84 13.56
CA TYR A 292 -10.57 5.98 12.92
C TYR A 292 -11.00 4.91 13.91
N ASN A 293 -12.28 4.91 14.27
CA ASN A 293 -12.93 3.90 15.10
C ASN A 293 -14.19 3.48 14.35
N LEU A 294 -14.15 2.33 13.71
CA LEU A 294 -15.11 1.91 12.68
C LEU A 294 -15.59 0.49 12.91
N SER A 295 -16.66 0.12 12.19
CA SER A 295 -17.18 -1.25 12.12
C SER A 295 -17.37 -1.88 13.50
N PRO A 296 -18.17 -1.27 14.40
CA PRO A 296 -18.42 -1.82 15.73
C PRO A 296 -19.12 -3.17 15.63
N SER A 297 -18.64 -4.16 16.40
CA SER A 297 -19.26 -5.46 16.57
C SER A 297 -19.30 -5.80 18.05
N VAL A 298 -20.47 -5.70 18.68
CA VAL A 298 -20.67 -5.94 20.12
C VAL A 298 -21.02 -7.39 20.39
N SER A 299 -20.52 -7.95 21.50
CA SER A 299 -20.81 -9.31 21.91
C SER A 299 -22.26 -9.49 22.31
N SER A 300 -22.75 -10.74 22.23
CA SER A 300 -24.13 -11.08 22.52
C SER A 300 -24.57 -10.76 23.97
N ASP A 301 -23.62 -10.81 24.91
CA ASP A 301 -23.81 -10.45 26.32
C ASP A 301 -23.63 -8.93 26.60
N GLY A 302 -23.28 -8.13 25.57
CA GLY A 302 -23.11 -6.68 25.68
C GLY A 302 -21.88 -6.21 26.45
N LYS A 303 -20.90 -7.09 26.74
CA LYS A 303 -19.73 -6.74 27.55
C LYS A 303 -18.51 -6.35 26.73
N HIS A 304 -18.36 -6.92 25.54
CA HIS A 304 -17.20 -6.75 24.69
C HIS A 304 -17.57 -6.09 23.37
N LEU A 305 -16.67 -5.27 22.86
CA LEU A 305 -16.77 -4.62 21.56
C LEU A 305 -15.50 -4.88 20.76
N VAL A 306 -15.62 -5.49 19.59
CA VAL A 306 -14.55 -5.51 18.57
C VAL A 306 -14.81 -4.39 17.59
N PHE A 307 -13.74 -3.67 17.21
CA PHE A 307 -13.81 -2.57 16.26
C PHE A 307 -12.50 -2.40 15.52
N LEU A 308 -12.56 -1.79 14.36
CA LEU A 308 -11.42 -1.44 13.53
C LEU A 308 -10.86 -0.08 13.96
N SER A 309 -9.56 0.02 14.19
CA SER A 309 -8.95 1.30 14.56
C SER A 309 -7.52 1.49 14.05
N GLU A 310 -7.19 2.76 13.76
CA GLU A 310 -5.84 3.24 13.48
C GLU A 310 -5.12 3.71 14.78
N ARG A 311 -5.50 3.18 15.93
CA ARG A 311 -4.93 3.60 17.23
C ARG A 311 -3.41 3.60 17.26
N ASP A 312 -2.77 2.66 16.58
CA ASP A 312 -1.30 2.57 16.52
C ASP A 312 -0.71 3.36 15.33
N VAL A 313 -1.49 4.20 14.67
CA VAL A 313 -1.12 5.17 13.64
C VAL A 313 -0.64 4.57 12.30
N TYR A 314 0.07 3.45 12.33
CA TYR A 314 0.71 2.86 11.14
C TYR A 314 -0.07 1.70 10.52
N SER A 315 -1.24 1.34 11.06
CA SER A 315 -2.09 0.26 10.55
C SER A 315 -3.51 0.37 11.08
N LEU A 316 -4.44 -0.19 10.32
CA LEU A 316 -5.76 -0.54 10.79
C LEU A 316 -5.70 -1.96 11.37
N ASP A 317 -5.99 -2.08 12.66
CA ASP A 317 -5.99 -3.33 13.40
C ASP A 317 -7.37 -3.56 14.03
N LEU A 318 -7.72 -4.82 14.35
CA LEU A 318 -8.92 -5.14 15.13
C LEU A 318 -8.59 -5.09 16.63
N PHE A 319 -9.28 -4.23 17.34
CA PHE A 319 -9.15 -4.06 18.80
C PHE A 319 -10.37 -4.63 19.53
N LEU A 320 -10.10 -5.16 20.71
CA LEU A 320 -11.10 -5.57 21.70
C LEU A 320 -11.18 -4.51 22.79
N ALA A 321 -12.38 -4.04 23.09
CA ALA A 321 -12.65 -3.09 24.17
C ALA A 321 -13.80 -3.58 25.06
N ASP A 322 -13.88 -3.04 26.27
CA ASP A 322 -15.06 -3.11 27.10
C ASP A 322 -16.19 -2.29 26.48
N ALA A 323 -17.34 -2.91 26.25
CA ALA A 323 -18.45 -2.27 25.55
C ALA A 323 -19.19 -1.22 26.38
N GLN A 324 -18.94 -1.15 27.71
CA GLN A 324 -19.55 -0.16 28.60
C GLN A 324 -18.66 1.08 28.79
N THR A 325 -17.37 0.86 28.96
CA THR A 325 -16.39 1.92 29.31
C THR A 325 -15.56 2.40 28.12
N GLY A 326 -15.42 1.58 27.07
CA GLY A 326 -14.52 1.84 25.93
C GLY A 326 -13.04 1.61 26.27
N GLU A 327 -12.71 0.99 27.40
CA GLU A 327 -11.36 0.61 27.75
C GLU A 327 -10.86 -0.47 26.81
N ILE A 328 -9.66 -0.26 26.24
CA ILE A 328 -9.04 -1.20 25.30
C ILE A 328 -8.44 -2.37 26.09
N ILE A 329 -8.91 -3.58 25.81
CA ILE A 329 -8.50 -4.81 26.49
C ILE A 329 -7.31 -5.44 25.76
N ASP A 330 -7.44 -5.65 24.43
CA ASP A 330 -6.40 -6.33 23.62
C ASP A 330 -6.57 -6.02 22.11
N LYS A 331 -5.73 -6.63 21.28
CA LYS A 331 -5.85 -6.71 19.84
C LYS A 331 -6.23 -8.11 19.39
N ILE A 332 -7.30 -8.24 18.63
CA ILE A 332 -7.71 -9.49 17.98
C ILE A 332 -6.81 -9.81 16.79
N TYR A 333 -6.50 -8.80 15.96
CA TYR A 333 -5.68 -8.95 14.77
C TYR A 333 -4.68 -7.80 14.61
N THR A 334 -3.46 -8.17 14.21
CA THR A 334 -2.46 -7.25 13.63
C THR A 334 -1.53 -8.00 12.68
N SER A 335 -1.16 -7.39 11.58
CA SER A 335 -0.30 -8.00 10.54
C SER A 335 1.08 -8.43 11.05
N THR A 336 1.57 -7.86 12.14
CA THR A 336 2.88 -8.19 12.72
C THR A 336 2.85 -9.43 13.65
N ARG A 337 1.66 -9.88 14.08
CA ARG A 337 1.48 -11.13 14.85
C ARG A 337 0.94 -12.27 13.99
N ASN A 338 0.06 -11.96 13.04
CA ASN A 338 -0.69 -12.93 12.24
C ASN A 338 -0.07 -13.04 10.83
N SER A 339 1.19 -13.50 10.76
CA SER A 339 1.96 -13.55 9.50
C SER A 339 1.50 -14.65 8.52
N GLU A 340 0.58 -15.53 8.92
CA GLU A 340 -0.09 -16.51 8.06
C GLU A 340 -1.27 -15.91 7.28
N ILE A 341 -1.71 -14.70 7.66
CA ILE A 341 -2.80 -13.96 7.02
C ILE A 341 -2.21 -12.94 6.05
N ASP A 342 -2.60 -12.98 4.79
CA ASP A 342 -2.11 -12.05 3.76
C ASP A 342 -2.68 -10.65 3.96
N ALA A 343 -3.98 -10.54 4.30
CA ALA A 343 -4.64 -9.27 4.62
C ALA A 343 -5.93 -9.51 5.44
N LEU A 344 -6.31 -8.51 6.26
CA LEU A 344 -7.63 -8.43 6.89
C LEU A 344 -8.62 -7.84 5.88
N GLU A 345 -9.76 -8.49 5.67
CA GLU A 345 -10.88 -7.88 4.97
C GLU A 345 -11.66 -6.99 5.97
N PHE A 346 -11.79 -5.71 5.67
CA PHE A 346 -12.42 -4.72 6.56
C PHE A 346 -13.39 -3.78 5.85
N THR A 347 -13.56 -3.94 4.54
CA THR A 347 -14.39 -3.05 3.73
C THR A 347 -15.86 -3.46 3.76
N GLU A 348 -16.13 -4.77 3.75
CA GLU A 348 -17.47 -5.34 3.61
C GLU A 348 -18.00 -6.00 4.92
N THR A 349 -17.18 -6.12 5.97
CA THR A 349 -17.55 -6.86 7.18
C THR A 349 -17.02 -6.24 8.46
N ALA A 350 -17.82 -6.33 9.54
CA ALA A 350 -17.40 -6.00 10.91
C ALA A 350 -17.01 -7.23 11.72
N GLY A 351 -17.21 -8.44 11.18
CA GLY A 351 -17.12 -9.69 11.92
C GLY A 351 -18.35 -9.95 12.80
N ALA A 352 -18.38 -11.11 13.44
CA ALA A 352 -19.53 -11.57 14.23
C ALA A 352 -19.13 -12.34 15.49
N TRP A 353 -19.84 -12.12 16.59
CA TRP A 353 -19.68 -12.85 17.85
C TRP A 353 -20.51 -14.13 17.88
N SER A 354 -19.94 -15.18 18.48
CA SER A 354 -20.71 -16.37 18.83
C SER A 354 -21.80 -16.05 19.87
N PRO A 355 -22.91 -16.82 19.91
CA PRO A 355 -24.00 -16.58 20.86
C PRO A 355 -23.57 -16.61 22.33
N ASP A 356 -22.55 -17.40 22.69
CA ASP A 356 -21.94 -17.48 24.02
C ASP A 356 -20.89 -16.39 24.33
N SER A 357 -20.68 -15.45 23.37
CA SER A 357 -19.72 -14.35 23.50
C SER A 357 -18.26 -14.78 23.69
N ARG A 358 -17.93 -16.03 23.36
CA ARG A 358 -16.58 -16.58 23.53
C ARG A 358 -15.72 -16.42 22.28
N TYR A 359 -16.32 -16.58 21.10
CA TYR A 359 -15.61 -16.58 19.83
C TYR A 359 -15.99 -15.36 19.01
N PHE A 360 -15.00 -14.87 18.25
CA PHE A 360 -15.21 -13.82 17.27
C PHE A 360 -14.77 -14.30 15.89
N ALA A 361 -15.66 -14.24 14.91
CA ALA A 361 -15.43 -14.59 13.53
C ALA A 361 -15.17 -13.33 12.71
N TYR A 362 -14.11 -13.30 11.92
CA TYR A 362 -13.78 -12.21 11.01
C TYR A 362 -13.22 -12.73 9.69
N VAL A 363 -13.33 -11.94 8.63
CA VAL A 363 -12.89 -12.31 7.28
C VAL A 363 -11.47 -11.84 7.02
N ALA A 364 -10.69 -12.70 6.41
CA ALA A 364 -9.32 -12.41 6.03
C ALA A 364 -8.97 -13.06 4.67
N TYR A 365 -7.89 -12.61 4.07
CA TYR A 365 -7.30 -13.24 2.91
C TYR A 365 -6.14 -14.12 3.35
N GLN A 366 -6.18 -15.37 2.96
CA GLN A 366 -5.15 -16.35 3.28
C GLN A 366 -4.90 -17.27 2.10
N LYS A 367 -3.66 -17.36 1.64
CA LYS A 367 -3.23 -18.22 0.53
C LYS A 367 -4.08 -18.08 -0.74
N GLY A 368 -4.47 -16.83 -1.05
CA GLY A 368 -5.24 -16.51 -2.26
C GLY A 368 -6.74 -16.84 -2.19
N LYS A 369 -7.29 -17.06 -1.00
CA LYS A 369 -8.72 -17.26 -0.76
C LYS A 369 -9.23 -16.28 0.32
N THR A 370 -10.51 -15.97 0.30
CA THR A 370 -11.20 -15.41 1.47
C THR A 370 -11.50 -16.51 2.46
N VAL A 371 -11.28 -16.25 3.73
CA VAL A 371 -11.51 -17.19 4.82
C VAL A 371 -12.21 -16.50 5.98
N ILE A 372 -13.12 -17.19 6.67
CA ILE A 372 -13.64 -16.78 7.96
C ILE A 372 -12.71 -17.38 9.02
N LEU A 373 -12.07 -16.52 9.80
CA LEU A 373 -11.22 -16.93 10.93
C LEU A 373 -12.02 -16.79 12.22
N ILE A 374 -12.04 -17.83 13.02
CA ILE A 374 -12.70 -17.88 14.33
C ILE A 374 -11.63 -17.79 15.41
N GLN A 375 -11.71 -16.76 16.24
CA GLN A 375 -10.78 -16.46 17.32
C GLN A 375 -11.42 -16.73 18.68
N ASP A 376 -10.77 -17.49 19.57
CA ASP A 376 -11.11 -17.54 21.00
C ASP A 376 -10.65 -16.23 21.64
N VAL A 377 -11.58 -15.34 21.93
CA VAL A 377 -11.29 -13.98 22.39
C VAL A 377 -10.63 -13.96 23.75
N LYS A 378 -11.04 -14.85 24.67
CA LYS A 378 -10.48 -14.95 26.04
C LYS A 378 -9.02 -15.40 26.02
N LYS A 379 -8.68 -16.34 25.13
CA LYS A 379 -7.31 -16.85 24.99
C LYS A 379 -6.46 -16.03 24.04
N ASN A 380 -7.09 -15.17 23.24
CA ASN A 380 -6.53 -14.44 22.11
C ASN A 380 -5.74 -15.35 21.15
N LYS A 381 -6.34 -16.47 20.75
CA LYS A 381 -5.72 -17.47 19.86
C LYS A 381 -6.71 -17.92 18.78
N PRO A 382 -6.23 -18.23 17.57
CA PRO A 382 -7.06 -18.86 16.55
C PRO A 382 -7.70 -20.14 17.08
N HIS A 383 -8.98 -20.35 16.75
CA HIS A 383 -9.74 -21.55 17.10
C HIS A 383 -9.93 -22.44 15.87
N SER A 384 -10.50 -21.90 14.79
CA SER A 384 -10.75 -22.60 13.54
C SER A 384 -10.83 -21.61 12.37
N SER A 385 -10.91 -22.14 11.15
CA SER A 385 -11.12 -21.34 9.93
C SER A 385 -12.09 -22.05 9.01
N ILE A 386 -12.89 -21.28 8.26
CA ILE A 386 -13.85 -21.76 7.28
C ILE A 386 -13.42 -21.19 5.92
N SER A 387 -13.25 -22.04 4.93
CA SER A 387 -12.88 -21.66 3.56
C SER A 387 -13.58 -22.57 2.56
N PRO A 388 -14.87 -22.34 2.30
CA PRO A 388 -15.65 -23.17 1.40
C PRO A 388 -15.12 -23.07 -0.04
N ASP A 389 -15.09 -24.20 -0.74
CA ASP A 389 -14.71 -24.24 -2.15
C ASP A 389 -15.90 -23.90 -3.08
N GLU A 390 -17.09 -23.83 -2.53
CA GLU A 390 -18.35 -23.54 -3.25
C GLU A 390 -18.52 -22.05 -3.62
N VAL A 391 -17.65 -21.17 -3.09
CA VAL A 391 -17.71 -19.73 -3.36
C VAL A 391 -16.36 -19.18 -3.78
N ASP A 392 -16.38 -18.21 -4.69
CA ASP A 392 -15.20 -17.49 -5.14
C ASP A 392 -14.67 -16.52 -4.08
N ALA A 393 -15.57 -15.90 -3.33
CA ALA A 393 -15.27 -15.01 -2.20
C ALA A 393 -16.42 -15.02 -1.21
N LEU A 394 -16.14 -14.62 0.05
CA LEU A 394 -17.14 -14.52 1.11
C LEU A 394 -16.97 -13.26 1.94
N SER A 395 -18.06 -12.77 2.51
CA SER A 395 -18.11 -11.62 3.41
C SER A 395 -19.23 -11.73 4.45
N SER A 396 -19.23 -10.82 5.41
CA SER A 396 -20.32 -10.60 6.38
C SER A 396 -20.84 -11.87 7.06
N PRO A 397 -20.00 -12.64 7.77
CA PRO A 397 -20.44 -13.82 8.51
C PRO A 397 -21.36 -13.44 9.68
N THR A 398 -22.35 -14.28 9.96
CA THR A 398 -23.23 -14.16 11.14
C THR A 398 -23.49 -15.54 11.74
N TRP A 399 -23.38 -15.67 13.06
CA TRP A 399 -23.59 -16.92 13.76
C TRP A 399 -25.06 -17.29 13.86
N ALA A 400 -25.40 -18.57 13.68
CA ALA A 400 -26.70 -19.10 14.04
C ALA A 400 -26.90 -18.99 15.56
N PRO A 401 -28.14 -18.69 16.05
CA PRO A 401 -28.41 -18.50 17.47
C PRO A 401 -28.09 -19.69 18.37
N ASP A 402 -28.08 -20.90 17.79
CA ASP A 402 -27.72 -22.14 18.49
C ASP A 402 -26.20 -22.40 18.54
N GLY A 403 -25.41 -21.55 17.84
CA GLY A 403 -23.98 -21.65 17.76
C GLY A 403 -23.42 -22.80 16.91
N GLN A 404 -24.27 -23.53 16.17
CA GLN A 404 -23.88 -24.71 15.42
C GLN A 404 -23.51 -24.42 13.96
N GLY A 405 -23.85 -23.24 13.45
CA GLY A 405 -23.57 -22.84 12.09
C GLY A 405 -23.40 -21.37 11.93
N MET A 406 -23.11 -20.98 10.69
CA MET A 406 -22.96 -19.58 10.26
C MET A 406 -23.61 -19.36 8.91
N VAL A 407 -24.17 -18.15 8.73
CA VAL A 407 -24.57 -17.66 7.41
C VAL A 407 -23.59 -16.58 6.98
N PHE A 408 -23.26 -16.51 5.71
CA PHE A 408 -22.40 -15.50 5.12
C PHE A 408 -22.86 -15.14 3.70
N SER A 409 -22.43 -14.00 3.20
CA SER A 409 -22.58 -13.64 1.79
C SER A 409 -21.47 -14.30 1.01
N GLY A 410 -21.81 -15.21 0.11
CA GLY A 410 -20.89 -15.88 -0.80
C GLY A 410 -21.07 -15.38 -2.22
N MET A 411 -19.97 -15.08 -2.91
CA MET A 411 -19.97 -14.57 -4.29
C MET A 411 -19.47 -15.65 -5.23
N ASN A 412 -20.21 -15.87 -6.32
CA ASN A 412 -19.82 -16.71 -7.45
C ASN A 412 -19.97 -15.91 -8.75
N ASN A 413 -18.91 -15.82 -9.54
CA ASN A 413 -18.89 -15.08 -10.81
C ASN A 413 -19.44 -13.65 -10.69
N GLY A 414 -19.19 -12.95 -9.55
CA GLY A 414 -19.61 -11.59 -9.29
C GLY A 414 -21.08 -11.43 -8.83
N VAL A 415 -21.80 -12.53 -8.55
CA VAL A 415 -23.14 -12.49 -7.96
C VAL A 415 -23.09 -13.04 -6.55
N SER A 416 -23.58 -12.25 -5.57
CA SER A 416 -23.58 -12.64 -4.16
C SER A 416 -24.90 -13.27 -3.75
N ASN A 417 -24.84 -14.40 -3.06
CA ASN A 417 -25.96 -15.09 -2.46
C ASN A 417 -25.69 -15.41 -0.99
N LEU A 418 -26.72 -15.81 -0.24
CA LEU A 418 -26.57 -16.27 1.13
C LEU A 418 -26.23 -17.76 1.15
N PHE A 419 -25.23 -18.12 1.95
CA PHE A 419 -24.78 -19.48 2.19
C PHE A 419 -24.80 -19.78 3.69
N TYR A 420 -25.16 -21.00 4.03
CA TYR A 420 -25.08 -21.54 5.39
C TYR A 420 -23.97 -22.58 5.45
N THR A 421 -23.17 -22.55 6.50
CA THR A 421 -22.19 -23.61 6.83
C THR A 421 -22.47 -24.19 8.21
N ASP A 422 -22.48 -25.51 8.30
CA ASP A 422 -22.53 -26.24 9.56
C ASP A 422 -21.11 -26.43 10.09
N LEU A 423 -20.86 -25.98 11.34
CA LEU A 423 -19.51 -25.96 11.93
C LEU A 423 -19.02 -27.34 12.42
N LYS A 424 -19.89 -28.36 12.45
CA LYS A 424 -19.50 -29.72 12.83
C LYS A 424 -19.14 -30.57 11.63
N THR A 425 -19.89 -30.39 10.54
CA THR A 425 -19.74 -31.21 9.32
C THR A 425 -18.98 -30.52 8.23
N ASP A 426 -18.68 -29.23 8.37
CA ASP A 426 -18.10 -28.34 7.36
C ASP A 426 -18.92 -28.33 6.03
N SER A 427 -20.18 -28.77 6.08
CA SER A 427 -21.05 -28.74 4.89
C SER A 427 -21.55 -27.33 4.63
N VAL A 428 -21.61 -26.97 3.35
CA VAL A 428 -22.08 -25.67 2.87
C VAL A 428 -23.33 -25.85 2.02
N SER A 429 -24.32 -25.01 2.24
CA SER A 429 -25.54 -24.96 1.44
C SER A 429 -25.90 -23.54 1.05
N GLN A 430 -26.31 -23.36 -0.19
CA GLN A 430 -26.79 -22.08 -0.70
C GLN A 430 -28.24 -21.86 -0.32
N LEU A 431 -28.57 -20.73 0.29
CA LEU A 431 -29.93 -20.40 0.75
C LEU A 431 -30.74 -19.59 -0.28
N THR A 432 -30.09 -18.66 -0.98
CA THR A 432 -30.71 -17.85 -2.04
C THR A 432 -30.13 -18.18 -3.40
N HIS A 433 -30.94 -18.16 -4.45
CA HIS A 433 -30.58 -18.58 -5.81
C HIS A 433 -31.09 -17.58 -6.85
N ASN A 434 -30.72 -16.32 -6.72
CA ASN A 434 -31.12 -15.28 -7.65
C ASN A 434 -29.92 -14.57 -8.28
N ASN A 435 -30.19 -13.70 -9.26
CA ASN A 435 -29.17 -12.91 -9.93
C ASN A 435 -28.96 -11.53 -9.27
N HIS A 436 -29.56 -11.33 -8.10
CA HIS A 436 -29.44 -10.11 -7.32
C HIS A 436 -28.48 -10.32 -6.17
N ALA A 437 -27.75 -9.27 -5.83
CA ALA A 437 -26.81 -9.32 -4.70
C ALA A 437 -27.57 -9.52 -3.38
N CYS A 438 -27.14 -10.50 -2.57
CA CYS A 438 -27.63 -10.76 -1.22
C CYS A 438 -26.47 -10.58 -0.24
N MET A 439 -26.53 -9.51 0.57
CA MET A 439 -25.39 -9.10 1.40
C MET A 439 -25.85 -8.77 2.83
N GLN A 440 -24.85 -8.68 3.74
CA GLN A 440 -25.02 -8.28 5.14
C GLN A 440 -26.11 -9.09 5.90
N PRO A 441 -26.02 -10.44 5.91
CA PRO A 441 -26.99 -11.27 6.64
C PRO A 441 -26.88 -11.08 8.14
N VAL A 442 -28.04 -11.06 8.83
CA VAL A 442 -28.16 -11.02 10.29
C VAL A 442 -29.31 -11.90 10.74
N TRP A 443 -29.06 -12.81 11.67
CA TRP A 443 -30.06 -13.68 12.26
C TRP A 443 -30.99 -12.93 13.20
N THR A 444 -32.27 -13.33 13.21
CA THR A 444 -33.14 -13.05 14.37
C THR A 444 -32.74 -13.96 15.53
N LYS A 445 -32.89 -13.48 16.76
CA LYS A 445 -32.49 -14.22 17.97
C LYS A 445 -33.26 -15.53 18.18
N ASP A 446 -34.47 -15.62 17.66
CA ASP A 446 -35.34 -16.81 17.69
C ASP A 446 -34.91 -17.87 16.65
N GLY A 447 -34.01 -17.55 15.76
CA GLY A 447 -33.51 -18.47 14.73
C GLY A 447 -34.44 -18.68 13.53
N ASN A 448 -35.59 -17.99 13.48
CA ASN A 448 -36.58 -18.22 12.42
C ASN A 448 -36.26 -17.50 11.11
N TYR A 449 -35.58 -16.36 11.20
CA TYR A 449 -35.38 -15.50 10.05
C TYR A 449 -33.94 -15.01 9.95
N ILE A 450 -33.52 -14.74 8.70
CA ILE A 450 -32.27 -14.03 8.34
C ILE A 450 -32.67 -12.75 7.63
N TRP A 451 -32.30 -11.59 8.21
CA TRP A 451 -32.38 -10.30 7.54
C TRP A 451 -31.14 -10.08 6.69
N TYR A 452 -31.29 -9.47 5.53
CA TYR A 452 -30.22 -9.15 4.63
C TYR A 452 -30.59 -7.97 3.74
N ILE A 453 -29.67 -7.49 2.93
CA ILE A 453 -29.91 -6.49 1.90
C ILE A 453 -29.81 -7.11 0.52
N THR A 454 -30.58 -6.58 -0.43
CA THR A 454 -30.57 -7.02 -1.82
C THR A 454 -30.80 -5.86 -2.76
N ASP A 455 -30.17 -5.90 -3.95
CA ASP A 455 -30.43 -4.98 -5.06
C ASP A 455 -31.62 -5.44 -5.92
N GLU A 456 -32.45 -6.39 -5.43
CA GLU A 456 -33.70 -6.78 -6.02
C GLU A 456 -34.79 -5.73 -5.74
N ALA A 457 -35.55 -5.36 -6.77
CA ALA A 457 -36.69 -4.45 -6.61
C ALA A 457 -37.77 -5.08 -5.78
N ALA A 458 -38.34 -4.36 -4.80
CA ALA A 458 -39.44 -4.84 -4.01
C ALA A 458 -40.73 -4.85 -4.83
N PRO A 459 -41.69 -5.75 -4.53
CA PRO A 459 -42.97 -5.78 -5.21
C PRO A 459 -43.70 -4.42 -5.11
N GLY A 460 -44.13 -3.89 -6.25
CA GLY A 460 -44.81 -2.59 -6.36
C GLY A 460 -43.89 -1.37 -6.21
N GLN A 461 -42.59 -1.52 -6.23
CA GLN A 461 -41.65 -0.42 -6.18
C GLN A 461 -41.65 0.31 -7.54
N SER A 462 -42.08 1.56 -7.53
CA SER A 462 -42.17 2.40 -8.74
C SER A 462 -40.85 3.08 -9.14
N ILE A 463 -39.92 3.26 -8.19
CA ILE A 463 -38.63 3.89 -8.39
C ILE A 463 -37.59 2.92 -7.86
N PHE A 464 -36.70 2.51 -8.77
CA PHE A 464 -35.54 1.68 -8.44
C PHE A 464 -34.35 2.18 -9.27
N PHE A 465 -33.25 2.48 -8.61
CA PHE A 465 -32.00 2.84 -9.25
C PHE A 465 -30.95 1.76 -9.01
N PRO A 466 -30.14 1.39 -10.01
CA PRO A 466 -29.03 0.48 -9.81
C PRO A 466 -28.13 0.95 -8.66
N GLY A 467 -27.76 0.01 -7.78
CA GLY A 467 -26.93 0.29 -6.60
C GLY A 467 -27.71 0.67 -5.34
N ASN A 468 -29.03 0.79 -5.41
CA ASN A 468 -29.85 0.89 -4.22
C ASN A 468 -30.16 -0.52 -3.70
N PHE A 469 -30.14 -0.64 -2.39
CA PHE A 469 -30.44 -1.88 -1.70
C PHE A 469 -31.73 -1.77 -0.92
N ASN A 470 -32.55 -2.79 -1.01
CA ASN A 470 -33.75 -3.01 -0.19
C ASN A 470 -33.41 -3.94 0.97
N LEU A 471 -34.19 -3.84 2.06
CA LEU A 471 -34.17 -4.84 3.11
C LEU A 471 -34.94 -6.09 2.62
N ALA A 472 -34.38 -7.26 2.95
CA ALA A 472 -35.02 -8.53 2.69
C ALA A 472 -34.94 -9.44 3.91
N ARG A 473 -35.89 -10.40 4.00
CA ARG A 473 -35.95 -11.38 5.08
C ARG A 473 -36.18 -12.77 4.52
N TYR A 474 -35.29 -13.70 4.81
CA TYR A 474 -35.38 -15.11 4.47
C TYR A 474 -36.04 -15.87 5.66
N ASN A 475 -37.03 -16.73 5.37
CA ASN A 475 -37.66 -17.61 6.34
C ASN A 475 -37.06 -19.01 6.21
N LEU A 476 -36.44 -19.49 7.28
CA LEU A 476 -35.76 -20.77 7.30
C LEU A 476 -36.71 -21.98 7.26
N THR A 477 -37.88 -21.86 7.83
CA THR A 477 -38.84 -22.95 7.85
C THR A 477 -39.49 -23.20 6.48
N SER A 478 -39.84 -22.13 5.77
CA SER A 478 -40.50 -22.23 4.44
C SER A 478 -39.53 -22.15 3.28
N SER A 479 -38.26 -21.85 3.54
CA SER A 479 -37.22 -21.58 2.50
C SER A 479 -37.65 -20.52 1.47
N THR A 480 -38.37 -19.49 1.94
CA THR A 480 -38.84 -18.38 1.11
C THR A 480 -38.30 -17.06 1.62
N TYR A 481 -38.24 -16.06 0.75
CA TYR A 481 -37.84 -14.73 1.15
C TYR A 481 -38.87 -13.66 0.76
N ARG A 482 -38.74 -12.50 1.41
CA ARG A 482 -39.59 -11.33 1.13
C ARG A 482 -38.67 -10.08 1.07
N VAL A 483 -38.81 -9.31 -0.01
CA VAL A 483 -38.18 -7.98 -0.16
C VAL A 483 -39.18 -6.92 0.31
N PHE A 484 -38.68 -5.97 1.11
CA PHE A 484 -39.50 -4.91 1.73
C PHE A 484 -39.30 -3.60 0.92
N ASN A 485 -40.41 -3.05 0.47
CA ASN A 485 -40.39 -1.71 -0.14
C ASN A 485 -40.38 -0.66 0.98
N THR A 486 -39.18 -0.33 1.49
CA THR A 486 -38.96 0.64 2.56
C THR A 486 -39.01 2.07 2.02
N PHE A 487 -37.91 2.51 1.39
CA PHE A 487 -37.78 3.83 0.80
C PHE A 487 -37.37 3.71 -0.68
N PRO A 488 -38.29 3.94 -1.62
CA PRO A 488 -38.00 3.80 -3.05
C PRO A 488 -36.82 4.72 -3.49
N GLY A 489 -35.87 4.16 -4.19
CA GLY A 489 -34.72 4.90 -4.69
C GLY A 489 -33.63 5.20 -3.67
N ALA A 490 -33.79 4.79 -2.40
CA ALA A 490 -32.78 4.95 -1.36
C ALA A 490 -31.94 3.68 -1.15
N GLY A 491 -30.69 3.82 -0.68
CA GLY A 491 -29.87 2.71 -0.20
C GLY A 491 -30.21 2.37 1.27
N ASN A 492 -30.67 1.15 1.53
CA ASN A 492 -31.02 0.66 2.87
C ASN A 492 -30.03 -0.44 3.26
N LEU A 493 -29.29 -0.25 4.35
CA LEU A 493 -28.11 -1.06 4.72
C LEU A 493 -28.15 -1.46 6.20
N ASN A 494 -27.32 -2.42 6.59
CA ASN A 494 -27.09 -2.86 7.97
C ASN A 494 -28.36 -3.17 8.75
N PRO A 495 -29.21 -4.13 8.32
CA PRO A 495 -30.38 -4.54 9.07
C PRO A 495 -29.99 -5.14 10.42
N MET A 496 -30.56 -4.64 11.52
CA MET A 496 -30.32 -5.09 12.90
C MET A 496 -31.63 -5.35 13.63
N PRO A 497 -32.11 -6.60 13.67
CA PRO A 497 -33.33 -6.95 14.39
C PRO A 497 -33.13 -6.79 15.91
N LEU A 498 -34.04 -6.08 16.58
CA LEU A 498 -34.06 -5.92 18.03
C LEU A 498 -34.74 -7.11 18.70
N ALA A 499 -34.00 -7.89 19.47
CA ALA A 499 -34.47 -9.11 20.08
C ALA A 499 -35.74 -8.91 20.96
N GLY A 500 -36.72 -9.80 20.82
CA GLY A 500 -37.99 -9.77 21.59
C GLY A 500 -38.93 -8.63 21.20
N THR A 501 -38.71 -7.97 20.07
CA THR A 501 -39.57 -6.90 19.57
C THR A 501 -39.79 -7.02 18.05
N PRO A 502 -40.85 -6.39 17.49
CA PRO A 502 -41.05 -6.35 16.06
C PRO A 502 -40.17 -5.33 15.32
N TYR A 503 -39.23 -4.68 15.99
CA TYR A 503 -38.42 -3.63 15.38
C TYR A 503 -37.14 -4.16 14.75
N VAL A 504 -36.84 -3.64 13.53
CA VAL A 504 -35.57 -3.80 12.85
C VAL A 504 -34.99 -2.40 12.64
N PHE A 505 -33.78 -2.16 13.16
CA PHE A 505 -33.04 -0.97 12.87
C PHE A 505 -32.24 -1.14 11.57
N PHE A 506 -32.08 -0.07 10.81
CA PHE A 506 -31.30 -0.08 9.58
C PHE A 506 -30.83 1.34 9.25
N LEU A 507 -29.82 1.45 8.41
CA LEU A 507 -29.31 2.71 7.88
C LEU A 507 -29.96 2.99 6.52
N SER A 508 -30.40 4.25 6.30
CA SER A 508 -30.93 4.67 5.01
C SER A 508 -30.48 6.09 4.67
N ASN A 509 -30.23 6.33 3.38
CA ASN A 509 -29.90 7.64 2.87
C ASN A 509 -31.11 8.38 2.27
N VAL A 510 -32.34 7.96 2.59
CA VAL A 510 -33.59 8.49 1.99
C VAL A 510 -33.71 10.01 2.00
N ASN A 511 -33.15 10.67 3.00
CA ASN A 511 -33.13 12.14 3.13
C ASN A 511 -31.84 12.77 2.57
N GLY A 512 -31.07 12.05 1.75
CA GLY A 512 -29.76 12.48 1.28
C GLY A 512 -28.66 12.51 2.34
N ARG A 513 -28.97 12.01 3.56
CA ARG A 513 -28.06 11.77 4.69
C ARG A 513 -28.25 10.36 5.18
N ARG A 514 -27.21 9.67 5.53
CA ARG A 514 -27.31 8.29 6.01
C ARG A 514 -27.62 8.25 7.50
N ASP A 515 -28.90 8.12 7.83
CA ASP A 515 -29.39 8.10 9.20
C ASP A 515 -29.89 6.71 9.64
N LEU A 516 -30.12 6.58 10.94
CA LEU A 516 -30.73 5.38 11.54
C LEU A 516 -32.24 5.46 11.47
N PHE A 517 -32.85 4.40 10.96
CA PHE A 517 -34.28 4.19 10.90
C PHE A 517 -34.67 2.90 11.63
N SER A 518 -35.95 2.81 12.03
CA SER A 518 -36.55 1.60 12.54
C SER A 518 -37.82 1.24 11.73
N LEU A 519 -37.96 -0.06 11.42
CA LEU A 519 -39.14 -0.66 10.80
C LEU A 519 -39.85 -1.54 11.83
N ASN A 520 -41.11 -1.29 12.10
CA ASN A 520 -41.95 -2.24 12.80
C ASN A 520 -42.47 -3.26 11.78
N THR A 521 -42.10 -4.52 11.91
CA THR A 521 -42.40 -5.58 10.93
C THR A 521 -43.82 -6.08 10.96
N GLU A 522 -44.63 -5.80 12.01
CA GLU A 522 -46.02 -6.14 12.15
C GLU A 522 -46.91 -5.06 11.56
N THR A 523 -46.64 -3.79 11.84
CA THR A 523 -47.46 -2.66 11.39
C THR A 523 -46.97 -2.02 10.11
N GLY A 524 -45.73 -2.27 9.67
CA GLY A 524 -45.07 -1.59 8.56
C GLY A 524 -44.67 -0.15 8.86
N GLN A 525 -44.87 0.34 10.09
CA GLN A 525 -44.53 1.72 10.47
C GLN A 525 -43.01 1.91 10.49
N MET A 526 -42.53 2.98 9.83
CA MET A 526 -41.16 3.41 9.86
C MET A 526 -40.98 4.68 10.69
N LYS A 527 -39.84 4.79 11.40
CA LYS A 527 -39.45 5.97 12.16
C LYS A 527 -38.00 6.31 11.91
N ARG A 528 -37.68 7.60 11.82
CA ARG A 528 -36.29 8.09 11.78
C ARG A 528 -35.78 8.29 13.21
N ALA A 529 -34.75 7.57 13.61
CA ALA A 529 -34.20 7.53 14.96
C ALA A 529 -33.05 8.52 15.19
N THR A 530 -32.35 8.98 14.12
CA THR A 530 -31.29 9.99 14.20
C THR A 530 -31.47 11.04 13.11
N ASP A 531 -30.91 12.25 13.37
CA ASP A 531 -30.84 13.35 12.41
C ASP A 531 -29.48 14.04 12.59
N TYR A 532 -28.41 13.37 12.12
CA TYR A 532 -27.07 13.92 12.27
C TYR A 532 -26.64 14.64 10.98
N GLY A 533 -25.96 15.79 11.13
CA GLY A 533 -25.49 16.55 9.98
C GLY A 533 -24.64 15.74 9.02
N THR A 534 -23.77 14.87 9.54
CA THR A 534 -22.89 13.99 8.76
C THR A 534 -23.46 12.58 8.57
N GLY A 535 -24.49 12.19 9.33
CA GLY A 535 -25.06 10.85 9.32
C GLY A 535 -24.20 9.82 10.04
N ILE A 536 -24.62 8.54 9.93
CA ILE A 536 -23.92 7.36 10.43
C ILE A 536 -23.13 6.74 9.29
N MET A 537 -21.81 6.60 9.44
CA MET A 537 -20.91 6.26 8.34
C MET A 537 -19.94 5.15 8.73
N GLY A 538 -19.63 4.27 7.76
CA GLY A 538 -18.50 3.37 7.78
C GLY A 538 -17.31 3.94 7.01
N MET A 539 -16.32 3.10 6.71
CA MET A 539 -15.15 3.48 5.90
C MET A 539 -15.51 3.73 4.43
N THR A 540 -16.39 2.90 3.89
CA THR A 540 -16.99 3.02 2.56
C THR A 540 -18.50 3.14 2.69
N GLU A 541 -19.19 3.38 1.58
CA GLU A 541 -20.66 3.40 1.58
C GLU A 541 -21.25 2.06 2.06
N MET A 542 -20.65 0.93 1.68
CA MET A 542 -21.12 -0.41 2.02
C MET A 542 -20.59 -0.94 3.36
N SER A 543 -19.59 -0.30 3.95
CA SER A 543 -19.00 -0.78 5.21
C SER A 543 -20.00 -0.78 6.35
N PRO A 544 -20.06 -1.84 7.18
CA PRO A 544 -20.92 -1.88 8.37
C PRO A 544 -20.58 -0.74 9.33
N ALA A 545 -21.61 -0.04 9.78
CA ALA A 545 -21.49 1.09 10.71
C ALA A 545 -22.38 0.98 11.95
N LEU A 546 -23.10 -0.14 12.09
CA LEU A 546 -24.09 -0.37 13.15
C LEU A 546 -23.96 -1.78 13.71
N SER A 547 -24.07 -1.94 15.02
CA SER A 547 -24.16 -3.21 15.73
C SER A 547 -25.11 -3.10 16.93
N ILE A 548 -25.68 -4.24 17.34
CA ILE A 548 -26.61 -4.29 18.45
C ILE A 548 -26.22 -5.40 19.45
N GLY A 549 -26.14 -5.07 20.73
CA GLY A 549 -25.93 -6.03 21.82
C GLY A 549 -26.96 -5.86 22.92
N GLY A 550 -27.76 -6.89 23.16
CA GLY A 550 -28.92 -6.78 24.03
C GLY A 550 -29.89 -5.72 23.51
N HIS A 551 -30.09 -4.64 24.26
CA HIS A 551 -30.91 -3.49 23.91
C HIS A 551 -30.10 -2.19 23.69
N THR A 552 -28.83 -2.31 23.35
CA THR A 552 -27.94 -1.17 23.12
C THR A 552 -27.39 -1.24 21.70
N LEU A 553 -27.46 -0.10 20.99
CA LEU A 553 -26.87 0.09 19.67
C LEU A 553 -25.50 0.74 19.78
N TYR A 554 -24.60 0.31 18.90
CA TYR A 554 -23.27 0.88 18.72
C TYR A 554 -23.14 1.27 17.26
N TYR A 555 -22.79 2.54 16.98
CA TYR A 555 -22.68 3.02 15.62
C TYR A 555 -21.55 4.03 15.47
N SER A 556 -21.00 4.13 14.25
CA SER A 556 -19.90 5.04 13.94
C SER A 556 -20.40 6.31 13.25
N ILE A 557 -19.88 7.47 13.69
CA ILE A 557 -20.13 8.78 13.09
C ILE A 557 -18.83 9.46 12.69
N LEU A 558 -18.90 10.26 11.62
CA LEU A 558 -17.80 11.16 11.23
C LEU A 558 -17.99 12.51 11.91
N GLN A 559 -16.96 13.00 12.60
CA GLN A 559 -16.95 14.34 13.21
C GLN A 559 -15.54 14.91 13.22
N ASN A 560 -15.34 16.05 12.59
CA ASN A 560 -14.06 16.75 12.45
C ASN A 560 -12.96 15.84 11.85
N GLY A 561 -13.27 15.18 10.72
CA GLY A 561 -12.37 14.27 10.01
C GLY A 561 -11.98 13.01 10.79
N LYS A 562 -12.73 12.66 11.85
CA LYS A 562 -12.44 11.53 12.76
C LYS A 562 -13.66 10.67 12.94
N PHE A 563 -13.49 9.35 12.96
CA PHE A 563 -14.57 8.43 13.24
C PHE A 563 -14.64 8.10 14.73
N GLN A 564 -15.84 8.14 15.29
CA GLN A 564 -16.14 7.87 16.70
C GLN A 564 -17.22 6.82 16.80
N ILE A 565 -17.16 5.96 17.82
CA ILE A 565 -18.23 5.01 18.12
C ILE A 565 -19.08 5.55 19.24
N ILE A 566 -20.39 5.59 18.99
CA ILE A 566 -21.43 6.02 19.90
C ILE A 566 -22.16 4.78 20.44
N LYS A 567 -22.50 4.78 21.71
CA LYS A 567 -23.31 3.79 22.41
C LYS A 567 -24.65 4.41 22.79
N ALA A 568 -25.77 3.84 22.36
CA ALA A 568 -27.11 4.37 22.64
C ALA A 568 -28.13 3.27 22.99
N PRO A 569 -28.88 3.41 24.08
CA PRO A 569 -29.96 2.47 24.38
C PRO A 569 -31.09 2.51 23.31
N ALA A 570 -31.56 1.34 22.85
CA ALA A 570 -32.56 1.24 21.81
C ALA A 570 -33.89 1.97 22.16
N HIS A 571 -34.32 1.92 23.45
CA HIS A 571 -35.52 2.61 23.86
C HIS A 571 -35.43 4.12 23.68
N LYS A 572 -34.27 4.75 24.00
CA LYS A 572 -34.05 6.19 23.81
C LYS A 572 -34.09 6.58 22.32
N LEU A 573 -33.55 5.72 21.45
CA LEU A 573 -33.62 5.92 20.00
C LEU A 573 -35.07 5.81 19.48
N LEU A 574 -35.87 4.87 19.98
CA LEU A 574 -37.28 4.69 19.60
C LEU A 574 -38.20 5.78 20.14
N GLU A 575 -37.96 6.26 21.38
CA GLU A 575 -38.72 7.36 22.01
C GLU A 575 -38.50 8.69 21.29
N ASN A 576 -37.26 8.96 20.85
CA ASN A 576 -36.91 10.18 20.09
C ASN A 576 -37.23 10.05 18.59
N ALA A 577 -37.62 8.85 18.12
CA ALA A 577 -37.80 8.61 16.71
C ALA A 577 -39.08 9.27 16.16
N THR A 578 -38.97 9.98 15.06
CA THR A 578 -40.05 10.63 14.35
C THR A 578 -40.67 9.67 13.32
N PRO A 579 -42.00 9.52 13.29
CA PRO A 579 -42.65 8.76 12.22
C PRO A 579 -42.31 9.34 10.85
N VAL A 580 -42.04 8.47 9.90
CA VAL A 580 -41.81 8.88 8.50
C VAL A 580 -42.75 8.10 7.61
N ASN A 581 -43.28 8.80 6.61
CA ASN A 581 -44.08 8.18 5.59
C ASN A 581 -43.18 7.45 4.58
N HIS A 582 -43.79 6.50 3.88
CA HIS A 582 -43.14 5.90 2.72
C HIS A 582 -42.93 6.97 1.65
N GLN A 583 -41.68 7.40 1.48
CA GLN A 583 -41.32 8.48 0.56
C GLN A 583 -40.16 8.06 -0.32
N PRO A 584 -40.10 8.59 -1.56
CA PRO A 584 -38.94 8.37 -2.42
C PRO A 584 -37.70 9.09 -1.89
N PHE A 585 -36.54 8.69 -2.39
CA PHE A 585 -35.26 9.31 -2.07
C PHE A 585 -35.26 10.82 -2.36
N ASP A 586 -34.95 11.61 -1.35
CA ASP A 586 -34.73 13.05 -1.47
C ASP A 586 -33.23 13.35 -1.62
N TYR A 587 -32.83 13.56 -2.86
CA TYR A 587 -31.43 13.77 -3.21
C TYR A 587 -30.87 15.15 -2.87
N ARG A 588 -31.70 16.10 -2.37
CA ARG A 588 -31.28 17.50 -2.16
C ARG A 588 -30.07 17.61 -1.23
N ALA A 589 -30.06 16.90 -0.11
CA ALA A 589 -28.95 16.89 0.84
C ALA A 589 -27.75 16.02 0.40
N ALA A 590 -27.92 15.13 -0.59
CA ALA A 590 -26.86 14.35 -1.20
C ALA A 590 -26.23 15.03 -2.43
N ARG A 591 -26.83 16.09 -2.94
CA ARG A 591 -26.36 16.80 -4.12
C ARG A 591 -25.19 17.70 -3.73
N LEU A 592 -24.04 17.51 -4.39
CA LEU A 592 -22.79 18.21 -4.08
C LEU A 592 -22.81 19.69 -4.49
N THR A 593 -23.56 20.02 -5.55
CA THR A 593 -23.68 21.39 -6.04
C THR A 593 -25.14 21.75 -6.34
N PRO A 594 -25.53 23.02 -6.36
CA PRO A 594 -26.87 23.47 -6.76
C PRO A 594 -27.28 22.94 -8.13
N TYR A 595 -28.54 22.94 -8.42
CA TYR A 595 -29.05 22.69 -9.77
C TYR A 595 -28.33 23.62 -10.76
N SER A 596 -27.75 23.02 -11.81
CA SER A 596 -27.17 23.77 -12.91
C SER A 596 -28.25 24.17 -13.91
N GLU A 597 -28.09 25.34 -14.51
CA GLU A 597 -28.83 25.70 -15.73
C GLU A 597 -28.31 24.90 -16.95
N HIS A 598 -27.13 24.28 -16.82
CA HIS A 598 -26.53 23.46 -17.86
C HIS A 598 -27.07 22.03 -17.77
N PHE A 599 -27.40 21.48 -18.94
CA PHE A 599 -27.78 20.09 -19.08
C PHE A 599 -26.60 19.17 -18.71
N SER A 600 -26.81 18.22 -17.79
CA SER A 600 -25.79 17.26 -17.37
C SER A 600 -25.93 15.96 -18.14
N VAL A 601 -24.98 15.69 -19.02
CA VAL A 601 -24.85 14.40 -19.71
C VAL A 601 -24.40 13.31 -18.73
N VAL A 602 -23.54 13.65 -17.76
CA VAL A 602 -23.09 12.73 -16.71
C VAL A 602 -24.27 12.21 -15.90
N ASP A 603 -25.11 13.11 -15.36
CA ASP A 603 -26.27 12.71 -14.57
C ASP A 603 -27.23 11.80 -15.37
N GLN A 604 -27.43 12.07 -16.66
CA GLN A 604 -28.28 11.21 -17.52
C GLN A 604 -27.68 9.83 -17.78
N ASN A 605 -26.39 9.77 -18.10
CA ASN A 605 -25.70 8.51 -18.32
C ASN A 605 -25.73 7.62 -17.06
N LEU A 606 -25.60 8.24 -15.87
CA LEU A 606 -25.56 7.53 -14.60
C LEU A 606 -26.92 6.95 -14.14
N ILE A 607 -28.05 7.40 -14.67
CA ILE A 607 -29.36 6.78 -14.43
C ILE A 607 -29.37 5.31 -14.88
N PHE A 608 -28.63 5.00 -15.95
CA PHE A 608 -28.58 3.66 -16.55
C PHE A 608 -27.29 2.89 -16.24
N ARG A 609 -26.45 3.36 -15.31
CA ARG A 609 -25.22 2.66 -14.93
C ARG A 609 -25.54 1.28 -14.34
N GLY A 610 -24.82 0.26 -14.81
CA GLY A 610 -25.01 -1.11 -14.32
C GLY A 610 -26.23 -1.83 -14.89
N VAL A 611 -27.04 -1.17 -15.68
CA VAL A 611 -28.11 -1.82 -16.44
C VAL A 611 -27.65 -2.00 -17.90
N ILE A 612 -27.54 -3.22 -18.33
CA ILE A 612 -27.25 -3.57 -19.72
C ILE A 612 -28.55 -3.98 -20.39
N ASN A 613 -28.99 -3.18 -21.36
CA ASN A 613 -30.11 -3.54 -22.19
C ASN A 613 -29.74 -4.70 -23.13
N ALA A 614 -30.61 -5.70 -23.28
CA ALA A 614 -30.39 -6.82 -24.18
C ALA A 614 -30.07 -6.40 -25.64
N ASP A 615 -30.63 -5.29 -26.10
CA ASP A 615 -30.38 -4.69 -27.42
C ASP A 615 -28.97 -4.09 -27.59
N ARG A 616 -28.22 -3.92 -26.49
CA ARG A 616 -26.86 -3.38 -26.46
C ARG A 616 -25.80 -4.44 -26.13
N GLU A 617 -26.20 -5.71 -26.12
CA GLU A 617 -25.25 -6.78 -25.92
C GLU A 617 -24.20 -6.85 -27.00
N VAL A 618 -22.94 -6.82 -26.59
CA VAL A 618 -21.81 -6.80 -27.52
C VAL A 618 -21.44 -8.20 -27.96
N SER A 619 -21.18 -8.38 -29.25
CA SER A 619 -20.62 -9.60 -29.78
C SER A 619 -19.16 -9.72 -29.36
N LEU A 620 -18.83 -10.78 -28.62
CA LEU A 620 -17.45 -11.11 -28.28
C LEU A 620 -16.80 -11.94 -29.40
N LYS A 621 -15.55 -11.62 -29.69
CA LYS A 621 -14.72 -12.39 -30.61
C LYS A 621 -13.57 -13.02 -29.83
N PRO A 622 -13.48 -14.37 -29.74
CA PRO A 622 -12.31 -15.00 -29.16
C PRO A 622 -11.06 -14.69 -30.00
N ALA A 623 -9.93 -14.51 -29.34
CA ALA A 623 -8.65 -14.27 -29.98
C ALA A 623 -7.51 -14.90 -29.17
N GLU A 624 -6.37 -15.10 -29.82
CA GLU A 624 -5.18 -15.62 -29.15
C GLU A 624 -4.42 -14.49 -28.44
N PRO A 625 -4.04 -14.68 -27.15
CA PRO A 625 -3.20 -13.74 -26.44
C PRO A 625 -1.84 -13.59 -27.13
N ARG A 626 -1.45 -12.36 -27.48
CA ARG A 626 -0.13 -12.07 -28.06
C ARG A 626 0.85 -11.68 -26.96
N ASN A 627 1.93 -12.45 -26.82
CA ASN A 627 3.02 -12.14 -25.90
C ASN A 627 3.97 -11.11 -26.54
N GLN A 628 3.63 -9.84 -26.47
CA GLN A 628 4.48 -8.75 -26.92
C GLN A 628 5.01 -7.99 -25.72
N PHE A 629 6.35 -7.83 -25.65
CA PHE A 629 6.97 -6.97 -24.66
C PHE A 629 6.69 -5.51 -24.98
N LYS A 630 6.17 -4.81 -24.01
CA LYS A 630 6.00 -3.35 -24.04
C LYS A 630 6.71 -2.73 -22.86
N LEU A 631 7.07 -1.47 -22.97
CA LEU A 631 7.72 -0.71 -21.92
C LEU A 631 6.79 -0.54 -20.71
N ASP A 632 7.28 -0.86 -19.50
CA ASP A 632 6.61 -0.63 -18.21
C ASP A 632 7.19 0.57 -17.48
N TYR A 633 8.49 0.76 -17.60
CA TYR A 633 9.19 1.76 -16.82
C TYR A 633 10.50 2.15 -17.48
N ILE A 634 10.79 3.45 -17.48
CA ILE A 634 12.11 3.99 -17.75
C ILE A 634 12.60 4.63 -16.45
N GLY A 635 13.70 4.11 -15.90
CA GLY A 635 14.36 4.67 -14.74
C GLY A 635 14.97 6.02 -15.03
N ASN A 636 15.31 6.76 -14.00
CA ASN A 636 15.87 8.09 -14.12
C ASN A 636 17.10 8.08 -15.04
N MET A 637 17.03 8.81 -16.14
CA MET A 637 18.19 9.20 -16.92
C MET A 637 18.95 10.25 -16.10
N ALA A 638 19.86 9.79 -15.22
CA ALA A 638 20.80 10.68 -14.58
C ALA A 638 22.02 10.81 -15.50
N ALA A 639 22.14 11.94 -16.15
CA ALA A 639 23.35 12.30 -16.87
C ALA A 639 23.99 13.51 -16.20
N GLY A 640 25.23 13.38 -15.76
CA GLY A 640 25.96 14.44 -15.11
C GLY A 640 27.46 14.36 -15.37
N VAL A 641 28.13 15.50 -15.29
CA VAL A 641 29.60 15.56 -15.28
C VAL A 641 30.02 15.55 -13.83
N MET A 642 30.69 14.50 -13.39
CA MET A 642 31.33 14.44 -12.08
C MET A 642 32.75 14.99 -12.18
N THR A 643 32.98 16.09 -11.45
CA THR A 643 34.34 16.62 -11.24
C THR A 643 34.72 16.29 -9.79
N GLY A 644 35.66 15.42 -9.60
CA GLY A 644 36.18 15.05 -8.28
C GLY A 644 37.70 15.13 -8.23
N ARG A 645 38.28 14.82 -7.09
CA ARG A 645 39.77 14.72 -6.90
C ARG A 645 40.47 13.83 -7.92
N PHE A 646 39.71 13.05 -8.71
CA PHE A 646 40.20 12.05 -9.64
C PHE A 646 39.94 12.39 -11.11
N GLY A 647 39.59 13.65 -11.41
CA GLY A 647 39.34 14.14 -12.76
C GLY A 647 37.85 14.35 -13.05
N THR A 648 37.58 14.91 -14.22
CA THR A 648 36.23 15.12 -14.74
C THR A 648 35.80 13.88 -15.52
N GLY A 649 34.65 13.31 -15.16
CA GLY A 649 34.06 12.17 -15.86
C GLY A 649 32.57 12.37 -16.10
N MET A 650 32.03 11.69 -17.07
CA MET A 650 30.58 11.58 -17.24
C MET A 650 30.05 10.46 -16.36
N ALA A 651 29.01 10.74 -15.55
CA ALA A 651 28.24 9.73 -14.86
C ALA A 651 26.82 9.75 -15.40
N GLY A 652 26.29 8.58 -15.74
CA GLY A 652 24.95 8.44 -16.21
C GLY A 652 24.49 7.00 -16.10
N SER A 653 23.21 6.81 -15.82
CA SER A 653 22.58 5.50 -15.89
C SER A 653 21.23 5.62 -16.57
N ILE A 654 20.88 4.58 -17.32
CA ILE A 654 19.56 4.39 -17.90
C ILE A 654 19.11 2.98 -17.57
N GLU A 655 17.86 2.86 -17.12
CA GLU A 655 17.24 1.59 -16.83
C GLU A 655 15.88 1.52 -17.51
N ALA A 656 15.52 0.37 -18.03
CA ALA A 656 14.24 0.13 -18.65
C ALA A 656 13.71 -1.25 -18.24
N LEU A 657 12.41 -1.30 -18.00
CA LEU A 657 11.68 -2.54 -17.74
C LEU A 657 10.62 -2.71 -18.81
N PHE A 658 10.55 -3.92 -19.35
CA PHE A 658 9.55 -4.32 -20.32
C PHE A 658 8.82 -5.55 -19.80
N SER A 659 7.53 -5.66 -20.07
CA SER A 659 6.78 -6.90 -19.82
C SER A 659 5.71 -7.15 -20.88
N ASP A 660 5.17 -8.38 -20.87
CA ASP A 660 3.95 -8.69 -21.62
C ASP A 660 2.72 -8.04 -20.95
N VAL A 661 1.57 -8.12 -21.60
CA VAL A 661 0.33 -7.48 -21.12
C VAL A 661 -0.09 -8.02 -19.74
N LEU A 662 0.11 -9.31 -19.48
CA LEU A 662 -0.22 -9.95 -18.21
C LEU A 662 0.88 -9.80 -17.15
N GLY A 663 2.07 -9.30 -17.53
CA GLY A 663 3.22 -9.18 -16.64
C GLY A 663 3.85 -10.51 -16.25
N HIS A 664 3.59 -11.57 -17.03
CA HIS A 664 4.17 -12.90 -16.75
C HIS A 664 5.67 -12.96 -17.00
N HIS A 665 6.16 -12.18 -17.97
CA HIS A 665 7.56 -12.12 -18.35
C HIS A 665 8.05 -10.68 -18.21
N LEU A 666 9.13 -10.50 -17.45
CA LEU A 666 9.80 -9.22 -17.27
C LEU A 666 11.17 -9.26 -17.94
N LEU A 667 11.48 -8.26 -18.74
CA LEU A 667 12.82 -8.02 -19.31
C LEU A 667 13.34 -6.70 -18.74
N TYR A 668 14.41 -6.80 -17.95
CA TYR A 668 15.12 -5.65 -17.42
C TYR A 668 16.38 -5.39 -18.21
N GLY A 669 16.65 -4.15 -18.54
CA GLY A 669 17.90 -3.68 -19.12
C GLY A 669 18.40 -2.44 -18.38
N GLY A 670 19.67 -2.46 -17.98
CA GLY A 670 20.33 -1.32 -17.34
C GLY A 670 21.69 -1.07 -17.97
N ALA A 671 22.05 0.19 -18.16
CA ALA A 671 23.36 0.61 -18.61
C ALA A 671 23.83 1.81 -17.79
N SER A 672 25.09 1.84 -17.41
CA SER A 672 25.69 2.93 -16.65
C SER A 672 27.09 3.24 -17.16
N ILE A 673 27.52 4.48 -17.03
CA ILE A 673 28.89 4.91 -17.29
C ILE A 673 29.34 5.82 -16.15
N ASN A 674 30.52 5.54 -15.61
CA ASN A 674 31.06 6.30 -14.49
C ASN A 674 32.47 6.77 -14.77
N GLY A 675 32.59 7.79 -15.57
CA GLY A 675 33.83 8.44 -15.91
C GLY A 675 34.34 8.17 -17.33
N ARG A 676 35.17 7.16 -17.52
CA ARG A 676 35.71 6.78 -18.83
C ARG A 676 34.87 5.67 -19.47
N ILE A 677 35.02 5.46 -20.77
CA ILE A 677 34.33 4.38 -21.50
C ILE A 677 34.62 2.98 -20.93
N TYR A 678 35.78 2.79 -20.29
CA TYR A 678 36.12 1.56 -19.56
C TYR A 678 35.31 1.35 -18.29
N ASP A 679 34.67 2.38 -17.77
CA ASP A 679 33.82 2.34 -16.61
C ASP A 679 32.33 2.17 -17.03
N PHE A 680 32.09 1.64 -18.23
CA PHE A 680 30.76 1.23 -18.69
C PHE A 680 30.32 -0.01 -17.92
N GLY A 681 29.11 0.03 -17.37
CA GLY A 681 28.45 -1.10 -16.72
C GLY A 681 27.14 -1.43 -17.44
N GLY A 682 26.76 -2.68 -17.45
CA GLY A 682 25.51 -3.10 -18.07
C GLY A 682 24.96 -4.38 -17.45
N GLN A 683 23.63 -4.49 -17.46
CA GLN A 683 22.94 -5.69 -17.02
C GLN A 683 21.69 -5.91 -17.87
N VAL A 684 21.44 -7.17 -18.21
CA VAL A 684 20.18 -7.63 -18.80
C VAL A 684 19.68 -8.81 -17.98
N ALA A 685 18.39 -8.81 -17.63
CA ALA A 685 17.75 -9.89 -16.89
C ALA A 685 16.36 -10.21 -17.46
N LEU A 686 16.04 -11.48 -17.55
CA LEU A 686 14.72 -11.99 -17.90
C LEU A 686 14.16 -12.76 -16.71
N LEU A 687 12.93 -12.44 -16.31
CA LEU A 687 12.21 -13.10 -15.21
C LEU A 687 10.87 -13.62 -15.71
N ASN A 688 10.62 -14.92 -15.52
CA ASN A 688 9.31 -15.53 -15.67
C ASN A 688 8.64 -15.65 -14.29
N GLN A 689 7.48 -15.00 -14.14
CA GLN A 689 6.72 -14.99 -12.88
C GLN A 689 5.27 -15.52 -13.03
N LYS A 690 4.95 -16.17 -14.12
CA LYS A 690 3.63 -16.78 -14.36
C LYS A 690 3.27 -17.83 -13.29
N ARG A 691 4.27 -18.58 -12.79
CA ARG A 691 4.07 -19.64 -11.80
C ARG A 691 4.47 -19.17 -10.40
N ARG A 692 4.10 -19.96 -9.38
CA ARG A 692 4.49 -19.73 -7.98
C ARG A 692 6.01 -19.66 -7.80
N ILE A 693 6.76 -20.57 -8.44
CA ILE A 693 8.22 -20.47 -8.53
C ILE A 693 8.53 -19.49 -9.66
N LYS A 694 9.13 -18.36 -9.31
CA LYS A 694 9.60 -17.36 -10.26
C LYS A 694 11.03 -17.70 -10.64
N LEU A 695 11.33 -17.78 -11.94
CA LEU A 695 12.63 -18.18 -12.46
C LEU A 695 13.20 -17.07 -13.33
N GLY A 696 14.45 -16.70 -13.09
CA GLY A 696 15.12 -15.66 -13.85
C GLY A 696 16.52 -16.06 -14.30
N VAL A 697 16.99 -15.38 -15.35
CA VAL A 697 18.35 -15.44 -15.85
C VAL A 697 18.88 -14.03 -16.01
N SER A 698 20.17 -13.82 -15.74
CA SER A 698 20.79 -12.48 -15.98
C SER A 698 22.23 -12.61 -16.44
N VAL A 699 22.65 -11.60 -17.20
CA VAL A 699 24.05 -11.34 -17.54
C VAL A 699 24.39 -9.91 -17.18
N SER A 700 25.57 -9.70 -16.61
CA SER A 700 26.02 -8.36 -16.20
C SER A 700 27.53 -8.18 -16.40
N HIS A 701 27.90 -6.94 -16.69
CA HIS A 701 29.27 -6.45 -16.69
C HIS A 701 29.35 -5.26 -15.74
N ILE A 702 30.07 -5.41 -14.62
CA ILE A 702 30.12 -4.38 -13.57
C ILE A 702 31.57 -3.95 -13.31
N PRO A 703 31.95 -2.70 -13.61
CA PRO A 703 33.25 -2.16 -13.28
C PRO A 703 33.25 -1.61 -11.84
N TYR A 704 34.11 -2.16 -10.99
CA TYR A 704 34.46 -1.59 -9.68
C TYR A 704 35.72 -0.77 -9.78
N ARG A 705 35.72 0.48 -9.31
CA ARG A 705 36.88 1.36 -9.31
C ARG A 705 37.24 1.71 -7.88
N MET A 706 38.50 1.43 -7.53
CA MET A 706 39.15 1.85 -6.30
C MET A 706 40.41 2.61 -6.60
N GLY A 707 40.77 3.60 -5.78
CA GLY A 707 42.03 4.30 -5.96
C GLY A 707 42.53 4.88 -4.65
N TYR A 708 43.85 5.01 -4.58
CA TYR A 708 44.52 5.62 -3.44
C TYR A 708 45.70 6.48 -3.91
N TYR A 709 46.03 7.47 -3.09
CA TYR A 709 47.21 8.30 -3.26
C TYR A 709 48.34 7.76 -2.39
N THR A 710 49.56 7.85 -2.92
CA THR A 710 50.77 7.59 -2.15
C THR A 710 51.89 8.54 -2.64
N TYR A 711 52.87 8.79 -1.77
CA TYR A 711 54.08 9.49 -2.15
C TYR A 711 55.12 8.49 -2.58
N GLU A 712 55.79 8.75 -3.71
CA GLU A 712 56.92 7.97 -4.18
C GLU A 712 58.12 8.85 -4.26
N ASP A 713 59.24 8.39 -3.65
CA ASP A 713 60.53 9.04 -3.68
C ASP A 713 61.22 8.76 -5.04
N ASN A 714 61.34 9.82 -5.87
CA ASN A 714 62.07 9.77 -7.14
C ASN A 714 63.50 10.33 -7.02
N GLY A 715 64.01 10.48 -5.79
CA GLY A 715 65.40 10.90 -5.53
C GLY A 715 65.67 12.39 -5.57
N ALA A 716 64.71 13.25 -5.93
CA ALA A 716 64.77 14.69 -5.91
C ALA A 716 63.63 15.37 -5.16
N GLU A 717 62.41 14.84 -5.26
CA GLU A 717 61.22 15.32 -4.59
C GLU A 717 60.22 14.17 -4.41
N ASP A 718 59.44 14.19 -3.31
CA ASP A 718 58.34 13.25 -3.09
C ASP A 718 57.20 13.53 -4.08
N ASN A 719 56.98 12.70 -5.06
CA ASN A 719 55.90 12.85 -6.02
C ASN A 719 54.62 12.19 -5.50
N LEU A 720 53.50 12.94 -5.50
CA LEU A 720 52.18 12.40 -5.21
C LEU A 720 51.67 11.61 -6.41
N VAL A 721 51.46 10.33 -6.21
CA VAL A 721 51.01 9.37 -7.26
C VAL A 721 49.63 8.82 -6.91
N TYR A 722 48.77 8.71 -7.93
CA TYR A 722 47.48 8.08 -7.81
C TYR A 722 47.44 6.71 -8.48
N TYR A 723 47.09 5.70 -7.70
CA TYR A 723 46.86 4.36 -8.19
C TYR A 723 45.39 4.13 -8.40
N SER A 724 44.96 3.86 -9.65
CA SER A 724 43.61 3.47 -10.02
C SER A 724 43.55 1.97 -10.26
N ARG A 725 42.77 1.27 -9.48
CA ARG A 725 42.49 -0.18 -9.61
C ARG A 725 41.09 -0.37 -10.09
N ARG A 726 40.91 -1.00 -11.26
CA ARG A 726 39.62 -1.43 -11.80
C ARG A 726 39.53 -2.92 -11.72
N ILE A 727 38.36 -3.39 -11.24
CA ILE A 727 37.98 -4.80 -11.22
C ILE A 727 36.73 -4.90 -12.05
N PHE A 728 36.73 -5.73 -13.09
CA PHE A 728 35.56 -6.00 -13.92
C PHE A 728 34.98 -7.34 -13.54
N GLU A 729 33.69 -7.36 -13.23
CA GLU A 729 32.94 -8.58 -12.97
C GLU A 729 32.03 -8.87 -14.16
N ASP A 730 32.34 -9.91 -14.92
CA ASP A 730 31.50 -10.47 -15.98
C ASP A 730 30.75 -11.67 -15.41
N LYS A 731 29.42 -11.53 -15.20
CA LYS A 731 28.64 -12.54 -14.47
C LYS A 731 27.43 -13.00 -15.24
N ALA A 732 27.25 -14.31 -15.29
CA ALA A 732 26.00 -14.93 -15.71
C ALA A 732 25.36 -15.66 -14.53
N SER A 733 24.04 -15.54 -14.37
CA SER A 733 23.32 -16.16 -13.26
C SER A 733 21.95 -16.66 -13.63
N VAL A 734 21.56 -17.74 -12.96
CA VAL A 734 20.18 -18.27 -12.91
C VAL A 734 19.72 -18.16 -11.46
N PHE A 735 18.53 -17.62 -11.26
CA PHE A 735 18.00 -17.41 -9.92
C PHE A 735 16.51 -17.73 -9.85
N SER A 736 16.06 -18.11 -8.67
CA SER A 736 14.66 -18.42 -8.42
C SER A 736 14.17 -17.85 -7.10
N PHE A 737 12.87 -17.52 -7.07
CA PHE A 737 12.15 -17.10 -5.87
C PHE A 737 10.92 -17.97 -5.69
N LEU A 738 10.73 -18.52 -4.50
CA LEU A 738 9.53 -19.21 -4.08
C LEU A 738 8.87 -18.45 -2.93
N PRO A 739 7.93 -17.53 -3.19
CA PRO A 739 7.11 -16.94 -2.14
C PRO A 739 6.23 -18.02 -1.49
N LEU A 740 6.44 -18.27 -0.19
CA LEU A 740 5.59 -19.19 0.58
C LEU A 740 4.27 -18.51 0.96
N ASN A 741 4.36 -17.25 1.36
CA ASN A 741 3.25 -16.32 1.61
C ASN A 741 3.74 -14.87 1.46
N ARG A 742 2.92 -13.90 1.86
CA ARG A 742 3.26 -12.48 1.79
C ARG A 742 4.55 -12.11 2.53
N TYR A 743 4.92 -12.85 3.56
CA TYR A 743 6.03 -12.50 4.47
C TYR A 743 7.23 -13.42 4.35
N ASN A 744 7.07 -14.61 3.80
CA ASN A 744 8.11 -15.64 3.72
C ASN A 744 8.44 -16.00 2.27
N ARG A 745 9.73 -16.16 1.97
CA ARG A 745 10.19 -16.71 0.69
C ARG A 745 11.47 -17.50 0.85
N VAL A 746 11.68 -18.42 -0.07
CA VAL A 746 12.94 -19.11 -0.31
C VAL A 746 13.52 -18.58 -1.62
N GLU A 747 14.81 -18.29 -1.62
CA GLU A 747 15.57 -17.88 -2.79
C GLU A 747 16.65 -18.91 -3.07
N ALA A 748 16.94 -19.12 -4.34
CA ALA A 748 18.08 -19.95 -4.75
C ALA A 748 18.74 -19.35 -5.99
N GLY A 749 20.06 -19.38 -6.03
CA GLY A 749 20.86 -18.83 -7.11
C GLY A 749 22.01 -19.73 -7.51
N LEU A 750 22.37 -19.66 -8.79
CA LEU A 750 23.57 -20.26 -9.37
C LEU A 750 24.20 -19.22 -10.29
N SER A 751 25.46 -18.92 -10.08
CA SER A 751 26.16 -17.93 -10.91
C SER A 751 27.61 -18.34 -11.20
N MET A 752 28.10 -17.87 -12.34
CA MET A 752 29.50 -17.95 -12.75
C MET A 752 29.96 -16.52 -13.07
N ALA A 753 31.02 -16.09 -12.42
CA ALA A 753 31.64 -14.78 -12.62
C ALA A 753 33.09 -14.91 -13.07
N HIS A 754 33.52 -14.05 -13.98
CA HIS A 754 34.88 -13.87 -14.39
C HIS A 754 35.35 -12.52 -13.92
N TYR A 755 36.41 -12.49 -13.13
CA TYR A 755 37.01 -11.25 -12.62
C TYR A 755 38.24 -10.91 -13.44
N ASN A 756 38.27 -9.71 -14.03
CA ASN A 756 39.40 -9.12 -14.73
C ASN A 756 39.89 -7.87 -14.02
N TYR A 757 41.18 -7.58 -14.15
CA TYR A 757 41.82 -6.46 -13.48
C TYR A 757 42.47 -5.51 -14.45
N ARG A 758 42.39 -4.21 -14.17
CA ARG A 758 43.14 -3.16 -14.87
C ARG A 758 43.67 -2.16 -13.87
N TYR A 759 44.96 -2.11 -13.70
CA TYR A 759 45.63 -1.18 -12.82
C TYR A 759 46.32 -0.07 -13.64
N GLU A 760 46.20 1.15 -13.17
CA GLU A 760 46.80 2.33 -13.79
C GLU A 760 47.46 3.19 -12.71
N LYS A 761 48.63 3.72 -13.03
CA LYS A 761 49.41 4.67 -12.23
C LYS A 761 49.37 6.02 -12.92
N ILE A 762 49.07 7.08 -12.17
CA ILE A 762 49.04 8.45 -12.62
C ILE A 762 50.08 9.20 -11.80
N ASP A 763 51.16 9.57 -12.43
CA ASP A 763 52.28 10.33 -11.87
C ASP A 763 51.97 11.84 -11.92
N ASP A 764 52.60 12.64 -11.04
CA ASP A 764 52.62 14.10 -11.07
C ASP A 764 51.23 14.79 -10.92
N ILE A 765 50.59 14.52 -9.80
CA ILE A 765 49.25 15.07 -9.52
C ILE A 765 49.32 16.52 -9.01
N GLU A 766 50.43 16.99 -8.49
CA GLU A 766 50.56 18.37 -7.96
C GLU A 766 50.48 19.42 -9.07
N ASN A 767 50.92 19.12 -10.29
CA ASN A 767 50.81 19.96 -11.48
C ASN A 767 49.50 19.73 -12.29
N TYR A 768 48.55 19.00 -11.75
CA TYR A 768 47.36 18.58 -12.47
C TYR A 768 46.30 19.69 -12.56
N TYR A 769 46.44 20.55 -13.56
CA TYR A 769 45.27 21.20 -14.17
C TYR A 769 44.50 20.12 -14.99
N PRO A 770 43.19 20.04 -14.88
CA PRO A 770 42.43 18.98 -15.55
C PRO A 770 42.40 19.19 -17.07
N THR A 771 43.47 18.89 -17.73
CA THR A 771 43.53 18.74 -19.17
C THR A 771 43.32 17.26 -19.52
N TYR A 772 42.48 17.00 -20.47
CA TYR A 772 41.88 15.74 -20.91
C TYR A 772 42.86 14.64 -21.35
N HIS A 773 44.18 14.78 -21.19
CA HIS A 773 45.18 13.96 -21.89
C HIS A 773 46.12 13.10 -21.05
N ASN A 774 46.04 13.07 -19.74
CA ASN A 774 46.89 12.14 -18.98
C ASN A 774 46.18 10.79 -18.79
N SER A 775 46.29 9.93 -19.81
CA SER A 775 46.04 8.50 -19.67
C SER A 775 47.07 7.92 -18.69
N GLY A 776 46.60 7.43 -17.53
CA GLY A 776 47.48 6.76 -16.58
C GLY A 776 48.25 5.63 -17.26
N LYS A 777 49.52 5.46 -16.87
CA LYS A 777 50.36 4.35 -17.35
C LYS A 777 49.80 3.04 -16.82
N LYS A 778 49.47 2.09 -17.71
CA LYS A 778 49.07 0.75 -17.32
C LYS A 778 50.21 0.08 -16.58
N ILE A 779 49.91 -0.50 -15.43
CA ILE A 779 50.83 -1.28 -14.62
C ILE A 779 50.36 -2.72 -14.50
N ASP A 780 51.24 -3.60 -14.00
CA ASP A 780 50.92 -5.01 -13.83
C ASP A 780 49.72 -5.20 -12.93
N ALA A 781 48.78 -6.02 -13.39
CA ALA A 781 47.55 -6.39 -12.68
C ALA A 781 47.50 -7.91 -12.49
N PRO A 782 46.83 -8.40 -11.45
CA PRO A 782 46.63 -9.83 -11.27
C PRO A 782 45.97 -10.48 -12.47
N GLU A 783 46.26 -11.76 -12.71
CA GLU A 783 45.55 -12.55 -13.70
C GLU A 783 44.05 -12.70 -13.33
N GLY A 784 43.19 -12.68 -14.32
CA GLY A 784 41.78 -12.90 -14.16
C GLY A 784 41.49 -14.35 -13.73
N PHE A 785 40.38 -14.54 -13.05
CA PHE A 785 39.96 -15.85 -12.58
C PHE A 785 38.43 -16.03 -12.62
N TRP A 786 38.02 -17.28 -12.69
CA TRP A 786 36.60 -17.64 -12.62
C TRP A 786 36.20 -18.03 -11.21
N VAL A 787 34.96 -17.67 -10.81
CA VAL A 787 34.34 -18.08 -9.55
C VAL A 787 32.91 -18.52 -9.84
N GLY A 788 32.58 -19.73 -9.47
CA GLY A 788 31.22 -20.23 -9.38
C GLY A 788 30.65 -19.96 -7.99
N ARG A 789 29.36 -19.62 -7.90
CA ARG A 789 28.63 -19.49 -6.63
C ARG A 789 27.24 -20.10 -6.75
N SER A 790 26.89 -20.95 -5.78
CA SER A 790 25.51 -21.36 -5.52
C SER A 790 25.07 -20.81 -4.17
N ASP A 791 23.83 -20.36 -4.08
CA ASP A 791 23.26 -19.84 -2.84
C ASP A 791 21.81 -20.27 -2.64
N VAL A 792 21.46 -20.40 -1.36
CA VAL A 792 20.07 -20.62 -0.91
C VAL A 792 19.83 -19.69 0.28
N ALA A 793 18.69 -18.98 0.25
CA ALA A 793 18.30 -18.10 1.34
C ALA A 793 16.84 -18.31 1.75
N TYR A 794 16.59 -18.23 3.05
CA TYR A 794 15.25 -18.05 3.62
C TYR A 794 15.11 -16.62 4.10
N VAL A 795 14.04 -15.94 3.67
CA VAL A 795 13.77 -14.54 4.00
C VAL A 795 12.39 -14.40 4.62
N PHE A 796 12.33 -13.72 5.76
CA PHE A 796 11.11 -13.37 6.48
C PHE A 796 11.04 -11.85 6.67
N ASP A 797 9.92 -11.20 6.34
CA ASP A 797 9.69 -9.77 6.61
C ASP A 797 8.21 -9.48 6.84
N ASN A 798 7.80 -9.35 8.11
CA ASN A 798 6.48 -8.84 8.48
C ASN A 798 6.55 -7.43 9.09
N SER A 799 7.66 -6.73 8.89
CA SER A 799 7.88 -5.41 9.47
C SER A 799 6.87 -4.38 8.98
N ARG A 800 6.62 -3.40 9.84
CA ARG A 800 5.81 -2.22 9.59
C ARG A 800 6.69 -0.99 9.64
N PHE A 801 6.65 -0.20 8.58
CA PHE A 801 7.39 1.05 8.50
C PHE A 801 6.67 2.17 9.25
N GLY A 802 7.45 3.01 9.91
CA GLY A 802 7.04 4.27 10.52
C GLY A 802 7.44 5.47 9.67
N ILE A 803 7.93 6.50 10.33
CA ILE A 803 8.29 7.78 9.70
C ILE A 803 9.54 7.67 8.82
N ALA A 804 10.61 7.08 9.35
CA ALA A 804 11.90 6.97 8.66
C ALA A 804 12.51 5.56 8.73
N SER A 805 11.90 4.66 9.49
CA SER A 805 12.44 3.32 9.74
C SER A 805 11.33 2.33 10.09
N PRO A 806 11.61 1.00 10.08
CA PRO A 806 10.67 0.01 10.60
C PRO A 806 10.46 0.20 12.10
N VAL A 807 9.20 0.18 12.56
CA VAL A 807 8.83 0.44 13.96
C VAL A 807 8.29 -0.79 14.69
N ASP A 808 7.70 -1.75 13.98
CA ASP A 808 7.13 -2.95 14.56
C ASP A 808 7.33 -4.16 13.64
N GLY A 809 7.37 -5.40 14.21
CA GLY A 809 7.53 -6.64 13.46
C GLY A 809 8.92 -7.24 13.51
N THR A 810 9.24 -8.06 12.53
CA THR A 810 10.49 -8.83 12.46
C THR A 810 10.97 -8.92 11.03
N ARG A 811 12.30 -8.88 10.82
CA ARG A 811 12.98 -9.24 9.59
C ARG A 811 14.01 -10.32 9.91
N ALA A 812 14.13 -11.30 9.05
CA ALA A 812 15.16 -12.33 9.17
C ALA A 812 15.61 -12.78 7.80
N ARG A 813 16.91 -12.92 7.61
CA ARG A 813 17.53 -13.56 6.45
C ARG A 813 18.55 -14.56 6.92
N PHE A 814 18.40 -15.77 6.48
CA PHE A 814 19.41 -16.84 6.62
C PHE A 814 19.81 -17.26 5.22
N GLN A 815 21.10 -17.18 4.90
CA GLN A 815 21.64 -17.51 3.59
C GLN A 815 22.89 -18.36 3.72
N PHE A 816 22.97 -19.40 2.93
CA PHE A 816 24.15 -20.23 2.71
C PHE A 816 24.66 -20.03 1.30
N GLU A 817 25.96 -19.82 1.13
CA GLU A 817 26.64 -19.67 -0.14
C GLU A 817 27.78 -20.68 -0.24
N GLN A 818 27.92 -21.34 -1.38
CA GLN A 818 29.08 -22.19 -1.72
C GLN A 818 29.79 -21.58 -2.91
N PHE A 819 31.09 -21.33 -2.73
CA PHE A 819 32.00 -20.89 -3.79
C PHE A 819 32.74 -22.11 -4.34
N TYR A 820 33.08 -22.09 -5.63
CA TYR A 820 33.83 -23.12 -6.33
C TYR A 820 34.53 -22.55 -7.56
N ASN A 821 35.46 -23.29 -8.15
CA ASN A 821 36.19 -22.93 -9.36
C ASN A 821 36.99 -21.63 -9.16
N GLY A 822 38.12 -21.70 -8.42
CA GLY A 822 39.01 -20.56 -8.13
C GLY A 822 38.96 -20.01 -6.72
N VAL A 823 37.92 -20.39 -5.96
CA VAL A 823 37.79 -20.16 -4.50
C VAL A 823 37.07 -21.36 -3.91
N ASP A 824 37.67 -22.05 -2.97
CA ASP A 824 37.05 -23.13 -2.18
C ASP A 824 36.66 -22.61 -0.79
N ALA A 825 35.46 -22.10 -0.70
CA ALA A 825 34.92 -21.56 0.53
C ALA A 825 33.39 -21.66 0.56
N HIS A 826 32.82 -21.64 1.74
CA HIS A 826 31.38 -21.41 1.95
C HIS A 826 31.17 -20.20 2.85
N ALA A 827 30.01 -19.54 2.70
CA ALA A 827 29.64 -18.42 3.56
C ALA A 827 28.25 -18.64 4.18
N ILE A 828 28.12 -18.14 5.41
CA ILE A 828 26.87 -18.13 6.14
C ILE A 828 26.54 -16.69 6.48
N LEU A 829 25.33 -16.26 6.09
CA LEU A 829 24.75 -14.98 6.45
C LEU A 829 23.54 -15.21 7.35
N PHE A 830 23.50 -14.51 8.45
CA PHE A 830 22.38 -14.42 9.37
C PHE A 830 22.14 -12.93 9.69
N ASP A 831 20.97 -12.40 9.35
CA ASP A 831 20.55 -11.03 9.70
C ASP A 831 19.15 -11.11 10.29
N TYR A 832 19.07 -10.95 11.61
CA TYR A 832 17.84 -10.96 12.38
C TYR A 832 17.59 -9.56 12.95
N ARG A 833 16.39 -9.03 12.73
CA ARG A 833 15.98 -7.70 13.19
C ARG A 833 14.61 -7.78 13.83
N LYS A 834 14.48 -7.23 15.03
CA LYS A 834 13.23 -7.16 15.78
C LYS A 834 12.88 -5.72 16.09
N TYR A 835 11.64 -5.35 15.86
CA TYR A 835 11.10 -4.04 16.13
C TYR A 835 9.91 -4.15 17.04
N LYS A 836 9.75 -3.19 17.97
CA LYS A 836 8.62 -3.13 18.88
C LYS A 836 8.16 -1.70 19.05
N PHE A 837 6.91 -1.44 18.65
CA PHE A 837 6.27 -0.14 18.82
C PHE A 837 5.55 -0.07 20.16
N ILE A 838 5.84 0.96 20.95
CA ILE A 838 5.16 1.32 22.21
C ILE A 838 4.95 2.82 22.13
N ARG A 839 3.77 3.23 21.67
CA ARG A 839 3.44 4.63 21.33
C ARG A 839 3.91 5.62 22.40
N PRO A 840 4.65 6.71 22.03
CA PRO A 840 5.09 7.07 20.68
C PRO A 840 6.46 6.47 20.29
N PHE A 841 7.09 5.68 21.11
CA PHE A 841 8.46 5.16 20.95
C PHE A 841 8.51 3.86 20.15
N SER A 842 9.65 3.62 19.51
CA SER A 842 9.98 2.29 18.98
C SER A 842 11.36 1.83 19.44
N PHE A 843 11.48 0.52 19.60
CA PHE A 843 12.72 -0.16 19.96
C PHE A 843 13.12 -1.09 18.83
N ALA A 844 14.40 -1.08 18.47
CA ALA A 844 14.93 -1.94 17.44
C ALA A 844 16.16 -2.69 17.93
N PHE A 845 16.23 -3.98 17.59
CA PHE A 845 17.34 -4.86 17.82
C PHE A 845 17.74 -5.54 16.53
N ARG A 846 19.07 -5.62 16.26
CA ARG A 846 19.63 -6.36 15.15
C ARG A 846 20.73 -7.29 15.65
N LEU A 847 20.77 -8.51 15.11
CA LEU A 847 21.90 -9.42 15.18
C LEU A 847 22.26 -9.82 13.75
N TYR A 848 23.49 -9.54 13.37
CA TYR A 848 24.01 -9.79 12.02
C TYR A 848 25.29 -10.60 12.12
N HIS A 849 25.39 -11.65 11.31
CA HIS A 849 26.61 -12.42 11.11
C HIS A 849 26.81 -12.66 9.61
N TYR A 850 28.01 -12.43 9.11
CA TYR A 850 28.47 -12.91 7.82
C TYR A 850 29.86 -13.48 7.99
N GLY A 851 30.03 -14.75 7.71
CA GLY A 851 31.28 -15.46 7.88
C GLY A 851 31.59 -16.36 6.70
N ARG A 852 32.84 -16.36 6.28
CA ARG A 852 33.40 -17.27 5.30
C ARG A 852 34.19 -18.35 5.98
N TYR A 853 34.04 -19.59 5.53
CA TYR A 853 34.64 -20.79 6.07
C TYR A 853 35.19 -21.63 4.90
N GLY A 854 36.12 -22.56 5.17
CA GLY A 854 36.78 -23.36 4.15
C GLY A 854 38.24 -23.00 3.97
N SER A 855 38.94 -23.67 3.04
CA SER A 855 40.38 -23.54 2.79
C SER A 855 40.77 -22.13 2.32
N ASP A 856 39.94 -21.52 1.46
CA ASP A 856 40.21 -20.22 0.84
C ASP A 856 39.48 -19.05 1.51
N ARG A 857 39.00 -19.21 2.76
CA ARG A 857 38.25 -18.15 3.47
C ARG A 857 39.01 -16.82 3.61
N ASN A 858 40.35 -16.84 3.63
CA ASN A 858 41.24 -15.70 3.75
C ASN A 858 41.93 -15.33 2.41
N THR A 859 41.51 -15.92 1.29
CA THR A 859 42.11 -15.65 -0.01
C THR A 859 42.10 -14.15 -0.35
N ASN A 860 43.14 -13.66 -1.00
CA ASN A 860 43.19 -12.28 -1.51
C ASN A 860 42.27 -12.04 -2.73
N ARG A 861 41.71 -13.13 -3.30
CA ARG A 861 40.70 -13.05 -4.38
C ARG A 861 39.36 -12.52 -3.89
N LEU A 862 39.04 -12.72 -2.61
CA LEU A 862 37.83 -12.16 -1.98
C LEU A 862 38.19 -10.99 -1.07
N THR A 863 37.45 -9.88 -1.19
CA THR A 863 37.65 -8.71 -0.33
C THR A 863 37.39 -9.08 1.13
N ARG A 864 38.30 -8.71 2.02
CA ARG A 864 38.11 -8.90 3.48
C ARG A 864 36.91 -8.13 3.97
N LEU A 865 36.22 -8.67 4.95
CA LEU A 865 35.05 -8.02 5.57
C LEU A 865 35.53 -6.93 6.52
N PHE A 866 34.84 -5.81 6.52
CA PHE A 866 35.13 -4.68 7.39
C PHE A 866 33.90 -4.33 8.22
N ALA A 867 33.99 -4.43 9.54
CA ALA A 867 32.91 -4.16 10.49
C ALA A 867 32.67 -2.65 10.75
N GLY A 868 33.66 -1.79 10.43
CA GLY A 868 33.61 -0.35 10.70
C GLY A 868 32.80 0.50 9.75
N TYR A 869 32.04 -0.10 8.84
CA TYR A 869 31.10 0.67 8.03
C TYR A 869 29.99 1.28 8.88
N PRO A 870 29.59 2.55 8.66
CA PRO A 870 28.57 3.22 9.48
C PRO A 870 27.21 2.52 9.55
N TRP A 871 26.84 1.74 8.51
CA TRP A 871 25.62 0.92 8.52
C TRP A 871 25.74 -0.39 9.30
N LEU A 872 26.96 -0.71 9.81
CA LEU A 872 27.23 -1.83 10.72
C LEU A 872 27.49 -1.31 12.13
N ILE A 873 28.54 -0.47 12.31
CA ILE A 873 28.92 0.11 13.60
C ILE A 873 29.23 1.59 13.38
N ARG A 874 28.46 2.48 13.96
CA ARG A 874 28.68 3.92 13.85
C ARG A 874 29.92 4.37 14.64
N GLY A 875 30.68 5.35 14.13
CA GLY A 875 31.83 5.95 14.80
C GLY A 875 33.19 5.29 14.54
N TYR A 876 33.24 4.25 13.70
CA TYR A 876 34.49 3.56 13.32
C TYR A 876 34.85 3.83 11.86
N ASP A 877 34.84 5.07 11.46
CA ASP A 877 35.28 5.49 10.13
C ASP A 877 36.82 5.56 10.01
N THR A 878 37.34 5.83 8.82
CA THR A 878 38.77 5.93 8.55
C THR A 878 39.47 6.99 9.40
N GLY A 879 38.79 8.06 9.78
CA GLY A 879 39.35 9.13 10.66
C GLY A 879 39.68 8.64 12.06
N THR A 880 38.96 7.61 12.57
CA THR A 880 39.23 7.01 13.89
C THR A 880 40.56 6.28 13.95
N PHE A 881 41.10 5.85 12.79
CA PHE A 881 42.35 5.07 12.68
C PHE A 881 43.56 5.90 12.35
N TYR A 882 43.39 7.00 11.62
CA TYR A 882 44.51 7.85 11.14
C TYR A 882 44.92 8.96 12.11
N ALA A 883 44.20 9.18 13.18
CA ALA A 883 44.45 10.33 14.08
C ALA A 883 45.72 10.23 14.91
N ASP A 884 46.50 9.12 14.85
CA ASP A 884 47.71 9.03 15.65
C ASP A 884 48.74 8.00 15.16
N SER A 885 49.40 8.26 14.02
CA SER A 885 50.55 7.46 13.57
C SER A 885 51.85 7.81 14.29
N THR A 886 51.87 8.86 15.12
CA THR A 886 53.14 9.41 15.61
C THR A 886 53.39 9.26 17.11
N HIS A 887 52.41 9.09 18.00
CA HIS A 887 52.67 8.98 19.43
C HIS A 887 51.55 8.32 20.23
N ASN A 888 51.41 7.05 20.25
CA ASN A 888 50.95 6.22 21.37
C ASN A 888 50.30 4.89 20.93
N SER A 889 50.74 3.80 21.48
CA SER A 889 50.21 2.42 21.44
C SER A 889 48.75 2.25 21.93
N ARG A 890 47.87 3.23 21.69
CA ARG A 890 46.51 3.31 22.28
C ARG A 890 45.35 3.33 21.30
N ASN A 891 45.67 3.26 19.97
CA ASN A 891 44.65 3.33 18.95
C ASN A 891 44.00 1.97 18.69
N ILE A 892 42.72 2.00 18.30
CA ILE A 892 42.04 0.79 17.82
C ILE A 892 42.72 0.38 16.54
N GLY A 893 43.53 -0.68 16.58
CA GLY A 893 44.09 -1.20 15.35
C GLY A 893 42.95 -1.65 14.40
N ILE A 894 43.00 -1.22 13.15
CA ILE A 894 42.08 -1.63 12.08
C ILE A 894 41.91 -3.16 12.02
N LYS A 895 42.88 -3.91 12.51
CA LYS A 895 42.86 -5.37 12.63
C LYS A 895 41.65 -5.93 13.39
N HIS A 896 41.13 -5.17 14.39
CA HIS A 896 39.94 -5.61 15.17
C HIS A 896 38.63 -5.47 14.42
N LEU A 897 38.62 -4.78 13.26
CA LEU A 897 37.43 -4.55 12.45
C LEU A 897 37.47 -5.30 11.12
N ILE A 898 38.57 -5.97 10.80
CA ILE A 898 38.76 -6.70 9.54
C ILE A 898 38.89 -8.20 9.81
N GLY A 899 38.17 -9.00 9.03
CA GLY A 899 38.25 -10.45 9.11
C GLY A 899 37.65 -11.16 7.91
N SER A 900 37.62 -12.49 7.95
CA SER A 900 36.80 -13.33 7.07
C SER A 900 35.40 -13.55 7.62
N SER A 901 35.22 -13.23 8.90
CA SER A 901 33.91 -13.33 9.59
C SER A 901 33.67 -12.09 10.45
N ILE A 902 32.42 -11.61 10.46
CA ILE A 902 31.99 -10.48 11.30
C ILE A 902 30.69 -10.83 12.03
N MET A 903 30.53 -10.33 13.23
CA MET A 903 29.30 -10.40 14.00
C MET A 903 28.98 -9.02 14.56
N ILE A 904 27.74 -8.55 14.34
CA ILE A 904 27.29 -7.21 14.71
C ILE A 904 26.01 -7.32 15.53
N SER A 905 25.89 -6.50 16.55
CA SER A 905 24.66 -6.31 17.31
C SER A 905 24.37 -4.82 17.45
N ASN A 906 23.16 -4.42 17.17
CA ASN A 906 22.71 -3.04 17.28
C ASN A 906 21.45 -2.96 18.13
N LEU A 907 21.37 -1.93 18.97
CA LEU A 907 20.22 -1.61 19.80
C LEU A 907 19.87 -0.15 19.58
N GLU A 908 18.59 0.14 19.33
CA GLU A 908 18.12 1.51 19.16
C GLU A 908 16.82 1.77 19.93
N TRP A 909 16.77 2.95 20.55
CA TRP A 909 15.55 3.58 21.02
C TRP A 909 15.26 4.78 20.15
N ARG A 910 14.06 4.85 19.58
CA ARG A 910 13.66 5.82 18.58
C ARG A 910 12.47 6.62 19.06
N MET A 911 12.49 7.91 18.84
CA MET A 911 11.43 8.86 19.19
C MET A 911 11.13 9.74 17.97
N PRO A 912 9.87 9.81 17.50
CA PRO A 912 9.48 10.74 16.44
C PRO A 912 9.65 12.18 16.90
N LEU A 913 10.27 13.03 16.04
CA LEU A 913 10.45 14.46 16.27
C LEU A 913 9.50 15.30 15.44
N SER A 914 9.45 15.04 14.13
CA SER A 914 8.52 15.73 13.22
C SER A 914 7.77 14.74 12.35
N GLY A 915 6.49 15.00 12.11
CA GLY A 915 5.63 14.11 11.36
C GLY A 915 4.14 14.33 11.66
N PRO A 916 3.34 13.26 11.62
CA PRO A 916 1.93 13.32 11.98
C PRO A 916 1.75 13.78 13.44
N ILE A 917 0.77 14.65 13.68
CA ILE A 917 0.51 15.27 15.00
C ILE A 917 0.17 14.23 16.08
N ASP A 918 -0.32 13.07 15.69
CA ASP A 918 -0.74 12.02 16.61
C ASP A 918 0.43 11.32 17.32
N ILE A 919 1.66 11.46 16.81
CA ILE A 919 2.85 10.78 17.34
C ILE A 919 4.07 11.68 17.48
N ALA A 920 4.19 12.74 16.69
CA ALA A 920 5.33 13.63 16.68
C ALA A 920 5.01 14.98 17.36
N PRO A 921 5.91 15.52 18.19
CA PRO A 921 5.71 16.82 18.83
C PRO A 921 5.69 17.98 17.83
N LEU A 922 6.42 17.86 16.71
CA LEU A 922 6.43 18.87 15.65
C LEU A 922 5.61 18.38 14.46
N ARG A 923 4.53 19.12 14.14
CA ARG A 923 3.71 18.82 12.97
C ARG A 923 4.47 19.15 11.69
N SER A 924 4.60 18.17 10.80
CA SER A 924 5.16 18.35 9.46
C SER A 924 4.48 17.38 8.47
N SER A 925 4.24 17.85 7.25
CA SER A 925 3.78 17.05 6.12
C SER A 925 4.87 16.84 5.06
N VAL A 926 6.02 17.49 5.20
CA VAL A 926 7.10 17.52 4.19
C VAL A 926 8.36 16.84 4.71
N ILE A 927 8.78 17.18 5.93
CA ILE A 927 10.00 16.65 6.54
C ILE A 927 9.60 15.80 7.73
N PHE A 928 9.79 14.51 7.60
CA PHE A 928 9.60 13.58 8.70
C PHE A 928 10.95 13.29 9.37
N SER A 929 10.99 13.32 10.70
CA SER A 929 12.22 13.05 11.42
C SER A 929 12.02 12.28 12.73
N GLU A 930 13.02 11.48 13.09
CA GLU A 930 13.08 10.75 14.35
C GLU A 930 14.45 10.90 15.02
N MET A 931 14.48 11.02 16.33
CA MET A 931 15.69 10.93 17.13
C MET A 931 15.95 9.49 17.51
N VAL A 932 17.20 9.09 17.47
CA VAL A 932 17.64 7.73 17.80
C VAL A 932 18.75 7.79 18.84
N LEU A 933 18.59 7.06 19.93
CA LEU A 933 19.70 6.70 20.82
C LEU A 933 20.12 5.26 20.49
N PHE A 934 21.40 5.04 20.28
CA PHE A 934 21.88 3.75 19.82
C PHE A 934 23.06 3.22 20.64
N MET A 935 23.19 1.91 20.62
CA MET A 935 24.37 1.16 21.05
C MET A 935 24.66 0.08 20.01
N ASP A 936 25.86 0.15 19.42
CA ASP A 936 26.35 -0.79 18.43
C ASP A 936 27.51 -1.60 19.02
N ALA A 937 27.58 -2.89 18.68
CA ALA A 937 28.68 -3.77 19.02
C ALA A 937 29.10 -4.59 17.82
N GLY A 938 30.39 -4.85 17.65
CA GLY A 938 30.89 -5.66 16.56
C GLY A 938 32.15 -6.42 16.89
N LEU A 939 32.32 -7.53 16.19
CA LEU A 939 33.45 -8.44 16.33
C LEU A 939 33.84 -8.97 14.95
N ALA A 940 35.13 -8.86 14.62
CA ALA A 940 35.67 -9.38 13.36
C ALA A 940 36.84 -10.33 13.64
N TRP A 941 36.89 -11.47 12.95
CA TRP A 941 37.94 -12.48 13.16
C TRP A 941 38.26 -13.22 11.84
N ASP A 942 39.38 -13.91 11.86
CA ASP A 942 39.89 -14.75 10.78
C ASP A 942 40.60 -15.99 11.34
N ASP A 943 41.30 -16.77 10.52
CA ASP A 943 42.03 -17.98 10.94
C ASP A 943 43.08 -17.73 12.00
N ASN A 944 43.76 -16.60 11.91
CA ASN A 944 44.86 -16.26 12.81
C ASN A 944 44.39 -15.61 14.11
N SER A 945 43.08 -15.50 14.29
CA SER A 945 42.51 -14.77 15.40
C SER A 945 41.18 -15.42 15.87
N HIS A 946 41.00 -15.52 17.20
CA HIS A 946 39.82 -16.16 17.79
C HIS A 946 38.91 -15.12 18.42
N PRO A 947 37.57 -15.21 18.20
CA PRO A 947 36.61 -14.32 18.85
C PRO A 947 36.52 -14.66 20.34
N VAL A 948 36.66 -13.64 21.20
CA VAL A 948 36.54 -13.78 22.65
C VAL A 948 35.60 -12.72 23.21
N LEU A 949 34.61 -13.13 23.97
CA LEU A 949 33.69 -12.19 24.63
C LEU A 949 34.35 -11.65 25.93
N SER A 950 35.32 -10.75 25.75
CA SER A 950 36.01 -10.02 26.82
C SER A 950 36.06 -8.55 26.48
N LEU A 951 36.17 -7.69 27.48
CA LEU A 951 36.28 -6.25 27.30
C LEU A 951 37.75 -5.81 27.08
N THR A 952 38.71 -6.65 27.41
CA THR A 952 40.13 -6.35 27.24
C THR A 952 40.91 -7.58 26.74
N THR A 953 41.99 -7.35 26.01
CA THR A 953 42.94 -8.39 25.60
C THR A 953 44.33 -7.81 25.51
N ASN A 954 45.34 -8.65 25.82
CA ASN A 954 46.76 -8.37 25.65
C ASN A 954 47.37 -9.15 24.47
N SER A 955 46.58 -9.86 23.71
CA SER A 955 47.04 -10.71 22.61
C SER A 955 46.38 -10.32 21.28
N ASP A 956 47.19 -10.13 20.25
CA ASP A 956 46.75 -9.86 18.89
C ASP A 956 45.98 -11.05 18.25
N SER A 957 46.12 -12.25 18.76
CA SER A 957 45.39 -13.43 18.30
C SER A 957 43.97 -13.54 18.89
N ARG A 958 43.64 -12.70 19.86
CA ARG A 958 42.30 -12.64 20.48
C ARG A 958 41.57 -11.42 19.97
N ARG A 959 40.42 -11.62 19.31
CA ARG A 959 39.52 -10.57 18.84
C ARG A 959 38.44 -10.35 19.88
N ILE A 960 38.41 -9.13 20.43
CA ILE A 960 37.38 -8.71 21.38
C ILE A 960 36.39 -7.76 20.72
N PRO A 961 35.14 -7.69 21.21
CA PRO A 961 34.15 -6.80 20.69
C PRO A 961 34.56 -5.32 20.78
N VAL A 962 34.26 -4.57 19.75
CA VAL A 962 34.24 -3.11 19.75
C VAL A 962 32.83 -2.63 19.98
N PHE A 963 32.66 -1.53 20.69
CA PHE A 963 31.36 -0.96 20.98
C PHE A 963 31.31 0.50 20.54
N SER A 964 30.11 0.99 20.31
CA SER A 964 29.85 2.40 20.08
C SER A 964 28.50 2.76 20.67
N ALA A 965 28.40 3.92 21.28
CA ALA A 965 27.13 4.46 21.76
C ALA A 965 26.99 5.93 21.33
N GLY A 966 25.78 6.37 21.06
CA GLY A 966 25.59 7.72 20.60
C GLY A 966 24.15 8.08 20.31
N MET A 967 24.00 9.18 19.58
CA MET A 967 22.71 9.68 19.13
C MET A 967 22.74 10.02 17.65
N SER A 968 21.60 9.89 17.00
CA SER A 968 21.40 10.33 15.61
C SER A 968 20.03 10.95 15.42
N VAL A 969 19.88 11.67 14.31
CA VAL A 969 18.57 12.14 13.83
C VAL A 969 18.38 11.63 12.42
N ARG A 970 17.30 10.94 12.17
CA ARG A 970 16.92 10.50 10.82
C ARG A 970 15.94 11.46 10.21
N PHE A 971 16.21 11.89 8.99
CA PHE A 971 15.33 12.72 8.19
C PHE A 971 14.86 11.91 6.98
N SER A 972 13.55 11.71 6.86
CA SER A 972 12.94 11.13 5.67
C SER A 972 12.57 12.26 4.72
N LEU A 973 13.23 12.30 3.57
CA LEU A 973 12.97 13.25 2.51
C LEU A 973 12.06 12.59 1.47
N PHE A 974 10.87 13.15 1.28
CA PHE A 974 9.87 12.68 0.30
C PHE A 974 9.50 11.18 0.41
N GLY A 975 9.75 10.55 1.57
CA GLY A 975 9.50 9.13 1.77
C GLY A 975 10.44 8.17 1.02
N VAL A 976 11.47 8.68 0.35
CA VAL A 976 12.37 7.90 -0.52
C VAL A 976 13.78 7.82 0.05
N ILE A 977 14.32 8.92 0.54
CA ILE A 977 15.70 9.01 1.03
C ILE A 977 15.67 9.30 2.52
N VAL A 978 16.42 8.49 3.28
CA VAL A 978 16.66 8.74 4.71
C VAL A 978 18.09 9.17 4.92
N LEU A 979 18.27 10.35 5.52
CA LEU A 979 19.54 10.90 5.91
C LEU A 979 19.71 10.76 7.42
N GLU A 980 20.86 10.26 7.87
CA GLU A 980 21.14 10.03 9.30
C GLU A 980 22.49 10.64 9.70
N PRO A 981 22.58 11.95 10.02
CA PRO A 981 23.70 12.47 10.79
C PRO A 981 23.71 11.85 12.19
N TYR A 982 24.89 11.46 12.66
CA TYR A 982 25.05 10.88 13.98
C TYR A 982 26.27 11.39 14.71
N TRP A 983 26.24 11.32 16.05
CA TRP A 983 27.37 11.54 16.93
C TRP A 983 27.60 10.28 17.75
N ALA A 984 28.75 9.65 17.57
CA ALA A 984 29.08 8.34 18.15
C ALA A 984 30.35 8.39 18.98
N PHE A 985 30.37 7.68 20.09
CA PHE A 985 31.51 7.49 20.96
C PHE A 985 31.97 6.04 20.83
N PRO A 986 33.07 5.78 20.09
CA PRO A 986 33.68 4.45 20.03
C PRO A 986 34.21 4.01 21.39
N ILE A 987 34.08 2.74 21.72
CA ILE A 987 34.50 2.14 22.98
C ILE A 987 35.26 0.85 22.69
N HIS A 988 36.51 0.78 23.09
CA HIS A 988 37.33 -0.40 22.90
C HIS A 988 38.34 -0.52 24.07
N GLN A 989 38.65 -1.73 24.52
CA GLN A 989 39.57 -2.00 25.62
C GLN A 989 39.26 -1.19 26.91
N ASN A 990 37.98 -1.14 27.32
CA ASN A 990 37.48 -0.34 28.44
C ASN A 990 37.78 1.18 28.33
N ARG A 991 37.99 1.70 27.14
CA ARG A 991 38.23 3.13 26.92
C ARG A 991 37.16 3.68 25.99
N ILE A 992 36.69 4.89 26.31
CA ILE A 992 35.80 5.69 25.47
C ILE A 992 36.67 6.66 24.68
N PHE A 993 36.59 6.61 23.37
CA PHE A 993 37.31 7.51 22.47
C PHE A 993 36.54 8.80 22.24
N LYS A 994 37.22 9.81 21.67
CA LYS A 994 36.58 11.08 21.29
C LYS A 994 35.37 10.85 20.39
N GLY A 995 34.31 11.62 20.65
CA GLY A 995 33.08 11.55 19.84
C GLY A 995 33.36 11.83 18.36
N GLN A 996 32.80 11.01 17.50
CA GLN A 996 32.92 11.08 16.05
C GLN A 996 31.60 11.52 15.45
N PHE A 997 31.63 12.55 14.60
CA PHE A 997 30.50 12.92 13.76
C PHE A 997 30.56 12.12 12.48
N GLY A 998 29.43 11.54 12.07
CA GLY A 998 29.33 10.81 10.82
C GLY A 998 27.96 11.01 10.17
N PHE A 999 27.84 10.48 8.95
CA PHE A 999 26.65 10.65 8.14
C PHE A 999 26.32 9.36 7.39
N ASN A 1000 25.07 8.94 7.49
CA ASN A 1000 24.50 7.78 6.79
C ASN A 1000 23.45 8.25 5.79
N VAL A 1001 23.45 7.70 4.59
CA VAL A 1001 22.51 8.06 3.51
C VAL A 1001 21.48 6.95 3.24
N PHE A 1002 21.44 5.90 4.00
CA PHE A 1002 20.47 4.82 3.79
C PHE A 1002 19.53 4.66 4.97
N PRO A 1003 18.28 4.23 4.68
CA PRO A 1003 17.38 3.91 5.76
C PRO A 1003 18.08 2.95 6.72
N GLY A 1004 18.06 3.30 7.95
CA GLY A 1004 18.54 2.43 9.03
C GLY A 1004 17.84 1.06 8.92
N TRP A 1005 18.53 0.12 9.45
CA TRP A 1005 17.96 -1.23 9.55
C TRP A 1005 16.77 -1.25 10.49
#